data_108c3bd6d7d5b25dd46364ac90f0bbe9
#
_entry.id   108c3bd6d7d5b25dd46364ac90f0bbe9
#
_cell.length_a   1.000
_cell.length_b   1.000
_cell.length_c   1.000
_cell.angle_alpha   90.00
_cell.angle_beta   90.00
_cell.angle_gamma   90.00
#
_symmetry.space_group_name_H-M   'P 1'
#
loop_
_entity.id
_entity.type
_entity.pdbx_description
1 polymer ?
#
loop_
_entity_poly.entity_id
_entity_poly.type
_entity_poly.pdbx_seq_one_letter_code
_entity_poly.pdbx_strand_id
1 'polypeptide(L)'
;MARSKTAQPKHSLRKIAVVVATAVSGMSVYAQAAVEPKEDTITVTAAPAPQESAWGPAATIAARQSATGTKTDTPIQKVPQSISVVTAEEMALHQPKSVKEALSYTPGVSVGTRGASNTYDHLIIRGFAAEGQSQNNYLNGLKLQGNFYNDAVIDPYMLERAEIMRGPVSVLYGKSSPGGLLNMVSKRPTTEPLKEVQFKAGTDSLFQTGFDFSDSLDDDGVYSYRLTGLARSANAQQKGSEEQRYAIAPAFTWRPDDKTNFTFLSYFQNEPETGYYGWLPKEGTVEPLPNGKRLPTDFNEGAKNNTYSRNEKMVGYSFDHEFNDTFTVRQNLRFAENKTSQNSVYGYGVCSDPANAYSKQCAALAPADKGHYLARKYVVDDEKLQNFSVDTQLQSKFATGDIDHTLLTGVDFMRMRNDINAWFGYDDSVPLLNLYNPVNTDFDFNAKDPANSGPYRILNKQKQTGVYVQDQAQWDKVLVTLGGRYDWADQESLNRVAGTTDKRDDKQFTWRGGVNYLFDNGVTPYFSYSESFEPSSQVGKDGNIFAPSKGKQYEVGVKYVPEDRPIVVTGAVNNLTKTNNLMADPEGSFFSVEGGEIRARGVEIEAKAALSASVNVVGSYTYTDAEYTTDTTYKGNTPAQVPKHMASLWADYTFFDGPLSGLTLGTGGRYTGSSYGDPANSFKVGSYTVVDALVRYDLARVGMAGSNVALHVNNLFDREYVASCFNTYGCFWGAERQVVATATFRF
;
A
#
# COMPACT_ATOMS: atom_id res chain seq x y z
N MET A 1 -45.06 21.03 29.24
CA MET A 1 -45.30 21.81 28.01
C MET A 1 -43.95 22.35 27.52
N ALA A 2 -43.73 22.32 26.25
CA ALA A 2 -42.57 22.69 25.44
C ALA A 2 -41.69 21.54 24.99
N ARG A 3 -41.99 21.00 23.80
CA ARG A 3 -41.14 20.09 23.02
C ARG A 3 -40.06 20.92 22.32
N SER A 4 -38.81 20.64 22.59
CA SER A 4 -37.68 21.07 21.76
C SER A 4 -37.48 20.08 20.62
N LYS A 5 -37.69 20.54 19.39
CA LYS A 5 -37.35 19.80 18.17
C LYS A 5 -35.87 20.05 17.87
N THR A 6 -35.05 19.04 17.98
CA THR A 6 -33.69 19.04 17.43
C THR A 6 -33.77 18.87 15.92
N ALA A 7 -33.34 19.90 15.19
CA ALA A 7 -33.23 19.89 13.74
C ALA A 7 -31.94 19.16 13.32
N GLN A 8 -32.07 18.17 12.45
CA GLN A 8 -30.95 17.58 11.71
C GLN A 8 -30.43 18.56 10.66
N PRO A 9 -29.12 18.65 10.43
CA PRO A 9 -28.57 19.55 9.40
C PRO A 9 -28.67 18.89 8.00
N LYS A 10 -29.64 19.31 7.21
CA LYS A 10 -29.78 19.05 5.77
C LYS A 10 -28.99 20.10 4.96
N HIS A 11 -27.67 20.21 5.09
CA HIS A 11 -26.96 21.33 4.43
C HIS A 11 -25.62 20.96 3.70
N SER A 12 -25.25 19.69 3.51
CA SER A 12 -23.95 19.40 2.85
C SER A 12 -23.97 19.51 1.31
N LEU A 13 -25.04 19.09 0.66
CA LEU A 13 -25.09 19.06 -0.83
C LEU A 13 -25.18 20.43 -1.51
N ARG A 14 -25.82 21.44 -0.87
CA ARG A 14 -25.91 22.78 -1.46
C ARG A 14 -24.59 23.57 -1.44
N LYS A 15 -23.69 23.30 -0.51
CA LYS A 15 -22.40 24.00 -0.42
C LYS A 15 -21.38 23.47 -1.45
N ILE A 16 -21.45 22.18 -1.80
CA ILE A 16 -20.56 21.58 -2.80
C ILE A 16 -20.86 22.12 -4.20
N ALA A 17 -22.11 22.26 -4.57
CA ALA A 17 -22.52 22.84 -5.86
C ALA A 17 -22.12 24.33 -6.02
N VAL A 18 -22.08 25.09 -4.93
CA VAL A 18 -21.68 26.51 -4.95
C VAL A 18 -20.18 26.70 -5.12
N VAL A 19 -19.33 25.84 -4.53
CA VAL A 19 -17.87 25.96 -4.65
C VAL A 19 -17.41 25.63 -6.08
N VAL A 20 -18.01 24.63 -6.73
CA VAL A 20 -17.71 24.30 -8.13
C VAL A 20 -18.22 25.40 -9.08
N ALA A 21 -19.40 25.97 -8.81
CA ALA A 21 -19.95 27.06 -9.63
C ALA A 21 -19.17 28.38 -9.47
N THR A 22 -18.62 28.67 -8.29
CA THR A 22 -17.84 29.91 -8.05
C THR A 22 -16.44 29.85 -8.63
N ALA A 23 -15.82 28.67 -8.72
CA ALA A 23 -14.52 28.51 -9.38
C ALA A 23 -14.62 28.68 -10.92
N VAL A 24 -15.79 28.32 -11.51
CA VAL A 24 -16.04 28.50 -12.95
C VAL A 24 -16.44 29.93 -13.29
N SER A 25 -17.11 30.67 -12.39
CA SER A 25 -17.56 32.05 -12.64
C SER A 25 -16.50 33.12 -12.41
N GLY A 26 -15.36 32.83 -11.81
CA GLY A 26 -14.26 33.76 -11.59
C GLY A 26 -13.27 33.93 -12.77
N MET A 27 -13.33 33.07 -13.79
CA MET A 27 -12.35 33.05 -14.89
C MET A 27 -12.85 33.59 -16.25
N SER A 28 -13.97 34.31 -16.28
CA SER A 28 -14.60 34.79 -17.52
C SER A 28 -14.10 36.16 -18.03
N VAL A 29 -12.86 36.53 -17.78
CA VAL A 29 -12.29 37.78 -18.36
C VAL A 29 -10.89 37.47 -18.94
N TYR A 30 -10.87 36.89 -20.14
CA TYR A 30 -9.89 37.13 -21.20
C TYR A 30 -10.25 36.26 -22.41
N ALA A 31 -11.32 36.66 -23.16
CA ALA A 31 -11.55 36.14 -24.50
C ALA A 31 -10.82 37.06 -25.51
N GLN A 32 -9.69 36.64 -26.04
CA GLN A 32 -9.09 37.26 -27.20
C GLN A 32 -9.57 36.56 -28.46
N ALA A 33 -9.79 37.37 -29.51
CA ALA A 33 -10.48 37.06 -30.74
C ALA A 33 -10.02 35.80 -31.49
N ALA A 34 -11.00 35.06 -31.99
CA ALA A 34 -10.82 33.89 -32.83
C ALA A 34 -10.15 34.30 -34.18
N VAL A 35 -9.05 33.60 -34.50
CA VAL A 35 -8.45 33.55 -35.83
C VAL A 35 -9.01 32.31 -36.54
N GLU A 36 -9.60 32.49 -37.74
CA GLU A 36 -10.08 31.38 -38.57
C GLU A 36 -8.97 30.39 -38.92
N PRO A 37 -9.19 29.08 -38.83
CA PRO A 37 -8.17 28.08 -39.19
C PRO A 37 -8.06 27.94 -40.70
N LYS A 38 -6.86 28.15 -41.26
CA LYS A 38 -6.49 27.63 -42.57
C LYS A 38 -6.34 26.11 -42.47
N GLU A 39 -6.99 25.39 -43.36
CA GLU A 39 -6.76 23.95 -43.58
C GLU A 39 -5.35 23.74 -44.18
N ASP A 40 -4.37 23.54 -43.34
CA ASP A 40 -3.11 22.91 -43.72
C ASP A 40 -3.19 21.43 -43.37
N THR A 41 -3.09 20.58 -44.38
CA THR A 41 -3.01 19.12 -44.20
C THR A 41 -1.68 18.79 -43.52
N ILE A 42 -1.69 18.70 -42.20
CA ILE A 42 -0.53 18.26 -41.42
C ILE A 42 -0.43 16.74 -41.59
N THR A 43 0.52 16.31 -42.43
CA THR A 43 0.96 14.91 -42.42
C THR A 43 1.69 14.66 -41.10
N VAL A 44 0.98 14.17 -40.09
CA VAL A 44 1.60 13.76 -38.86
C VAL A 44 2.39 12.49 -39.12
N THR A 45 3.67 12.65 -39.42
CA THR A 45 4.63 11.54 -39.23
C THR A 45 4.71 11.35 -37.73
N ALA A 46 4.04 10.32 -37.21
CA ALA A 46 4.14 9.98 -35.80
C ALA A 46 5.62 9.78 -35.45
N ALA A 47 6.17 10.69 -34.64
CA ALA A 47 7.43 10.42 -33.99
C ALA A 47 7.28 9.11 -33.23
N PRO A 48 8.30 8.23 -33.19
CA PRO A 48 8.21 7.02 -32.39
C PRO A 48 7.84 7.43 -30.99
N ALA A 49 6.82 6.78 -30.42
CA ALA A 49 6.38 7.03 -29.05
C ALA A 49 7.60 6.96 -28.12
N PRO A 50 7.78 7.89 -27.16
CA PRO A 50 8.90 7.83 -26.24
C PRO A 50 8.96 6.44 -25.61
N GLN A 51 10.16 5.84 -25.59
CA GLN A 51 10.33 4.52 -25.00
C GLN A 51 9.97 4.61 -23.52
N GLU A 52 9.00 3.80 -23.06
CA GLU A 52 8.59 3.78 -21.67
C GLU A 52 9.79 3.43 -20.78
N SER A 53 10.02 4.20 -19.72
CA SER A 53 11.04 3.92 -18.71
C SER A 53 10.39 3.31 -17.47
N ALA A 54 11.05 2.34 -16.86
CA ALA A 54 10.61 1.75 -15.60
C ALA A 54 10.55 2.74 -14.42
N TRP A 55 11.21 3.89 -14.54
CA TRP A 55 11.29 4.94 -13.52
C TRP A 55 10.42 6.16 -13.82
N GLY A 56 9.82 6.21 -15.00
CA GLY A 56 9.04 7.33 -15.51
C GLY A 56 7.56 7.01 -15.63
N PRO A 57 6.80 7.94 -16.21
CA PRO A 57 5.40 7.74 -16.51
C PRO A 57 5.21 6.60 -17.50
N ALA A 58 4.14 5.85 -17.33
CA ALA A 58 3.66 4.91 -18.35
C ALA A 58 2.77 5.67 -19.35
N ALA A 59 2.83 5.29 -20.62
CA ALA A 59 2.04 5.94 -21.67
C ALA A 59 0.52 5.69 -21.52
N THR A 60 0.13 4.61 -20.84
CA THR A 60 -1.26 4.19 -20.64
C THR A 60 -1.41 3.48 -19.30
N ILE A 61 -2.63 3.04 -18.94
CA ILE A 61 -2.88 2.17 -17.78
C ILE A 61 -2.16 0.82 -17.85
N ALA A 62 -1.71 0.38 -19.03
CA ALA A 62 -1.01 -0.88 -19.26
C ALA A 62 0.50 -0.65 -19.40
N ALA A 63 1.18 -0.46 -18.27
CA ALA A 63 2.64 -0.32 -18.20
C ALA A 63 3.35 -1.59 -18.73
N ARG A 64 4.37 -1.42 -19.55
CA ARG A 64 5.12 -2.50 -20.21
C ARG A 64 6.53 -2.71 -19.64
N GLN A 65 7.04 -1.74 -18.88
CA GLN A 65 8.36 -1.74 -18.27
C GLN A 65 8.27 -1.70 -16.75
N SER A 66 9.17 -2.40 -16.06
CA SER A 66 9.34 -2.33 -14.61
C SER A 66 10.77 -2.67 -14.21
N ALA A 67 11.32 -1.92 -13.27
CA ALA A 67 12.59 -2.26 -12.64
C ALA A 67 12.42 -3.12 -11.38
N THR A 68 11.21 -3.23 -10.83
CA THR A 68 10.97 -3.96 -9.58
C THR A 68 11.29 -5.45 -9.70
N GLY A 69 11.05 -6.05 -10.88
CA GLY A 69 11.29 -7.48 -11.10
C GLY A 69 12.76 -7.88 -11.21
N THR A 70 13.64 -6.98 -11.62
CA THR A 70 15.03 -7.30 -11.98
C THR A 70 16.06 -6.29 -11.51
N LYS A 71 15.63 -5.15 -10.95
CA LYS A 71 16.47 -3.96 -10.68
C LYS A 71 17.13 -3.35 -11.93
N THR A 72 16.70 -3.77 -13.11
CA THR A 72 17.09 -3.23 -14.40
C THR A 72 15.85 -2.77 -15.15
N ASP A 73 15.97 -1.85 -16.11
CA ASP A 73 14.85 -1.46 -16.97
C ASP A 73 14.50 -2.64 -17.88
N THR A 74 13.49 -3.42 -17.48
CA THR A 74 13.17 -4.70 -18.11
C THR A 74 11.70 -4.74 -18.52
N PRO A 75 11.39 -5.14 -19.78
CA PRO A 75 10.02 -5.42 -20.17
C PRO A 75 9.34 -6.42 -19.22
N ILE A 76 8.12 -6.11 -18.77
CA ILE A 76 7.34 -6.97 -17.87
C ILE A 76 7.22 -8.40 -18.42
N GLN A 77 7.14 -8.53 -19.75
CA GLN A 77 7.14 -9.80 -20.48
C GLN A 77 8.35 -10.68 -20.14
N LYS A 78 9.53 -10.09 -19.94
CA LYS A 78 10.80 -10.80 -19.67
C LYS A 78 11.02 -11.15 -18.20
N VAL A 79 10.19 -10.69 -17.29
CA VAL A 79 10.29 -10.99 -15.85
C VAL A 79 9.62 -12.35 -15.56
N PRO A 80 10.34 -13.38 -15.08
CA PRO A 80 9.77 -14.72 -14.80
C PRO A 80 9.07 -14.76 -13.43
N GLN A 81 8.26 -13.77 -13.12
CA GLN A 81 7.48 -13.66 -11.87
C GLN A 81 6.29 -12.72 -12.08
N SER A 82 5.23 -12.94 -11.31
CA SER A 82 4.03 -12.10 -11.37
C SER A 82 4.35 -10.69 -10.86
N ILE A 83 4.09 -9.68 -11.70
CA ILE A 83 4.24 -8.27 -11.38
C ILE A 83 3.04 -7.50 -11.92
N SER A 84 2.53 -6.57 -11.12
CA SER A 84 1.45 -5.65 -11.48
C SER A 84 1.93 -4.22 -11.32
N VAL A 85 1.56 -3.34 -12.22
CA VAL A 85 1.88 -1.91 -12.16
C VAL A 85 0.58 -1.12 -12.18
N VAL A 86 0.35 -0.32 -11.14
CA VAL A 86 -0.72 0.69 -11.08
C VAL A 86 -0.09 2.03 -11.45
N THR A 87 -0.46 2.58 -12.59
CA THR A 87 0.12 3.82 -13.14
C THR A 87 -0.52 5.07 -12.54
N ALA A 88 0.13 6.23 -12.68
CA ALA A 88 -0.46 7.51 -12.28
C ALA A 88 -1.79 7.78 -12.99
N GLU A 89 -1.94 7.34 -14.26
CA GLU A 89 -3.20 7.43 -15.00
C GLU A 89 -4.30 6.59 -14.35
N GLU A 90 -4.01 5.33 -14.01
CA GLU A 90 -4.95 4.46 -13.31
C GLU A 90 -5.33 5.03 -11.93
N MET A 91 -4.35 5.56 -11.18
CA MET A 91 -4.64 6.26 -9.92
C MET A 91 -5.51 7.51 -10.12
N ALA A 92 -5.34 8.23 -11.23
CA ALA A 92 -6.18 9.37 -11.57
C ALA A 92 -7.62 8.98 -11.90
N LEU A 93 -7.86 7.77 -12.44
CA LEU A 93 -9.22 7.23 -12.68
C LEU A 93 -9.93 6.85 -11.37
N HIS A 94 -9.21 6.36 -10.38
CA HIS A 94 -9.80 5.86 -9.12
C HIS A 94 -9.72 6.83 -7.95
N GLN A 95 -8.86 7.86 -8.01
CA GLN A 95 -8.64 8.88 -6.97
C GLN A 95 -8.44 8.31 -5.55
N PRO A 96 -7.51 7.35 -5.36
CA PRO A 96 -7.28 6.71 -4.07
C PRO A 96 -6.77 7.72 -3.03
N LYS A 97 -7.16 7.55 -1.75
CA LYS A 97 -6.64 8.33 -0.62
C LYS A 97 -5.34 7.74 -0.04
N SER A 98 -5.09 6.45 -0.29
CA SER A 98 -3.94 5.69 0.20
C SER A 98 -3.42 4.73 -0.87
N VAL A 99 -2.18 4.24 -0.72
CA VAL A 99 -1.61 3.28 -1.68
C VAL A 99 -2.34 1.95 -1.64
N LYS A 100 -2.81 1.51 -0.47
CA LYS A 100 -3.65 0.30 -0.39
C LYS A 100 -4.94 0.43 -1.23
N GLU A 101 -5.58 1.60 -1.24
CA GLU A 101 -6.75 1.84 -2.09
C GLU A 101 -6.39 1.80 -3.58
N ALA A 102 -5.22 2.33 -3.97
CA ALA A 102 -4.74 2.27 -5.35
C ALA A 102 -4.59 0.82 -5.86
N LEU A 103 -4.32 -0.13 -4.98
CA LEU A 103 -4.14 -1.54 -5.28
C LEU A 103 -5.44 -2.36 -5.30
N SER A 104 -6.61 -1.73 -5.14
CA SER A 104 -7.90 -2.41 -4.96
C SER A 104 -8.34 -3.27 -6.15
N TYR A 105 -7.79 -3.03 -7.35
CA TYR A 105 -8.05 -3.81 -8.58
C TYR A 105 -6.91 -4.79 -8.92
N THR A 106 -5.88 -4.91 -8.05
CA THR A 106 -4.70 -5.76 -8.27
C THR A 106 -4.92 -7.18 -7.76
N PRO A 107 -4.62 -8.23 -8.54
CA PRO A 107 -4.81 -9.62 -8.09
C PRO A 107 -3.80 -10.01 -7.00
N GLY A 108 -4.19 -10.97 -6.16
CA GLY A 108 -3.33 -11.51 -5.10
C GLY A 108 -3.09 -10.58 -3.92
N VAL A 109 -3.75 -9.41 -3.87
CA VAL A 109 -3.57 -8.39 -2.83
C VAL A 109 -4.89 -8.10 -2.11
N SER A 110 -4.94 -8.37 -0.81
CA SER A 110 -6.05 -7.96 0.04
C SER A 110 -5.72 -6.62 0.71
N VAL A 111 -6.55 -5.61 0.44
CA VAL A 111 -6.38 -4.22 0.91
C VAL A 111 -7.28 -3.87 2.10
N GLY A 112 -8.22 -4.76 2.44
CA GLY A 112 -9.25 -4.53 3.47
C GLY A 112 -8.83 -4.85 4.90
N THR A 113 -7.55 -5.06 5.17
CA THR A 113 -7.04 -5.55 6.47
C THR A 113 -7.41 -4.67 7.66
N ARG A 114 -7.54 -3.36 7.44
CA ARG A 114 -7.97 -2.35 8.41
C ARG A 114 -9.26 -1.62 8.00
N GLY A 115 -10.05 -2.23 7.10
CA GLY A 115 -11.30 -1.65 6.62
C GLY A 115 -11.14 -0.25 6.05
N ALA A 116 -12.01 0.67 6.48
CA ALA A 116 -12.03 2.06 6.03
C ALA A 116 -10.88 2.93 6.57
N SER A 117 -10.12 2.49 7.59
CA SER A 117 -9.01 3.28 8.15
C SER A 117 -7.84 3.36 7.19
N ASN A 118 -7.32 4.58 6.93
CA ASN A 118 -6.15 4.88 6.11
C ASN A 118 -4.89 5.19 6.92
N THR A 119 -4.91 4.90 8.22
CA THR A 119 -3.75 5.11 9.12
C THR A 119 -2.52 4.33 8.67
N TYR A 120 -2.71 3.16 8.02
CA TYR A 120 -1.64 2.28 7.55
C TYR A 120 -1.93 1.74 6.14
N ASP A 121 -0.88 1.51 5.36
CA ASP A 121 -0.91 0.77 4.09
C ASP A 121 -0.57 -0.72 4.30
N HIS A 122 -1.31 -1.37 5.22
CA HIS A 122 -1.16 -2.80 5.49
C HIS A 122 -1.82 -3.65 4.41
N LEU A 123 -1.09 -4.65 3.92
CA LEU A 123 -1.51 -5.54 2.83
C LEU A 123 -1.37 -7.01 3.23
N ILE A 124 -2.20 -7.86 2.65
CA ILE A 124 -1.94 -9.29 2.60
C ILE A 124 -1.70 -9.65 1.13
N ILE A 125 -0.54 -10.24 0.85
CA ILE A 125 -0.14 -10.65 -0.48
C ILE A 125 -0.03 -12.17 -0.51
N ARG A 126 -0.78 -12.86 -1.40
CA ARG A 126 -0.83 -14.33 -1.49
C ARG A 126 -1.08 -15.04 -0.15
N GLY A 127 -1.89 -14.45 0.72
CA GLY A 127 -2.22 -14.99 2.04
C GLY A 127 -1.20 -14.72 3.15
N PHE A 128 -0.15 -13.96 2.88
CA PHE A 128 0.85 -13.56 3.89
C PHE A 128 0.76 -12.09 4.20
N ALA A 129 0.63 -11.76 5.49
CA ALA A 129 0.60 -10.39 5.95
C ALA A 129 1.93 -9.68 5.71
N ALA A 130 1.85 -8.41 5.32
CA ALA A 130 2.95 -7.49 5.14
C ALA A 130 2.65 -6.23 5.95
N GLU A 131 2.76 -6.32 7.29
CA GLU A 131 2.44 -5.25 8.22
C GLU A 131 3.48 -5.15 9.34
N GLY A 132 3.60 -3.99 9.96
CA GLY A 132 4.52 -3.73 11.05
C GLY A 132 5.96 -4.07 10.66
N GLN A 133 6.62 -4.92 11.44
CA GLN A 133 8.01 -5.35 11.17
C GLN A 133 8.17 -6.20 9.91
N SER A 134 7.09 -6.87 9.48
CA SER A 134 7.02 -7.63 8.24
C SER A 134 6.63 -6.77 7.03
N GLN A 135 6.48 -5.46 7.21
CA GLN A 135 6.15 -4.54 6.12
C GLN A 135 7.15 -4.68 4.96
N ASN A 136 6.60 -4.86 3.77
CA ASN A 136 7.36 -5.06 2.53
C ASN A 136 7.13 -3.93 1.53
N ASN A 137 7.03 -2.70 2.05
CA ASN A 137 6.87 -1.49 1.27
C ASN A 137 8.24 -0.90 0.94
N TYR A 138 8.41 -0.51 -0.31
CA TYR A 138 9.63 0.11 -0.86
C TYR A 138 9.28 1.44 -1.54
N LEU A 139 10.20 2.36 -1.52
CA LEU A 139 10.13 3.58 -2.30
C LEU A 139 11.40 3.69 -3.13
N ASN A 140 11.26 3.74 -4.46
CA ASN A 140 12.38 3.78 -5.42
C ASN A 140 13.38 2.62 -5.22
N GLY A 141 12.87 1.41 -4.95
CA GLY A 141 13.66 0.20 -4.77
C GLY A 141 14.35 0.06 -3.41
N LEU A 142 14.24 1.05 -2.51
CA LEU A 142 14.78 0.99 -1.15
C LEU A 142 13.68 0.73 -0.14
N LYS A 143 13.89 -0.20 0.79
CA LYS A 143 12.88 -0.61 1.78
C LYS A 143 12.52 0.55 2.71
N LEU A 144 11.21 0.78 2.89
CA LEU A 144 10.66 1.55 3.98
C LEU A 144 10.60 0.64 5.20
N GLN A 145 11.28 1.02 6.27
CA GLN A 145 11.22 0.26 7.51
C GLN A 145 10.01 0.71 8.31
N GLY A 146 9.33 -0.26 8.91
CA GLY A 146 8.22 -0.02 9.81
C GLY A 146 8.38 -0.80 11.10
N ASN A 147 7.62 -0.43 12.11
CA ASN A 147 7.51 -1.13 13.38
C ASN A 147 6.20 -0.77 14.05
N PHE A 148 5.47 -1.72 14.61
CA PHE A 148 4.24 -1.56 15.39
C PHE A 148 3.33 -0.42 14.93
N TYR A 149 3.57 0.81 15.46
CA TYR A 149 2.78 2.01 15.17
C TYR A 149 3.48 2.97 14.22
N ASN A 150 4.77 2.78 13.98
CA ASN A 150 5.58 3.70 13.18
C ASN A 150 5.88 3.13 11.79
N ASP A 151 4.88 3.17 10.92
CA ASP A 151 5.00 2.78 9.51
C ASP A 151 4.96 4.03 8.61
N ALA A 152 5.84 4.06 7.61
CA ALA A 152 5.83 5.10 6.59
C ALA A 152 4.63 4.92 5.65
N VAL A 153 3.92 6.02 5.36
CA VAL A 153 2.77 6.06 4.46
C VAL A 153 2.98 7.15 3.42
N ILE A 154 3.03 6.77 2.15
CA ILE A 154 3.25 7.70 1.05
C ILE A 154 1.90 8.03 0.38
N ASP A 155 1.66 9.30 0.10
CA ASP A 155 0.43 9.69 -0.61
C ASP A 155 0.50 9.30 -2.09
N PRO A 156 -0.55 8.67 -2.67
CA PRO A 156 -0.57 8.30 -4.09
C PRO A 156 -0.33 9.47 -5.05
N TYR A 157 -0.72 10.69 -4.67
CA TYR A 157 -0.50 11.89 -5.50
C TYR A 157 1.00 12.19 -5.74
N MET A 158 1.89 11.68 -4.87
CA MET A 158 3.34 11.84 -4.98
C MET A 158 4.01 10.77 -5.85
N LEU A 159 3.23 9.82 -6.37
CA LEU A 159 3.75 8.65 -7.06
C LEU A 159 3.53 8.72 -8.57
N GLU A 160 4.49 8.22 -9.31
CA GLU A 160 4.39 7.92 -10.74
C GLU A 160 3.72 6.56 -10.97
N ARG A 161 4.04 5.58 -10.11
CA ARG A 161 3.47 4.24 -10.14
C ARG A 161 3.59 3.52 -8.79
N ALA A 162 2.71 2.56 -8.56
CA ALA A 162 2.80 1.58 -7.50
C ALA A 162 2.89 0.18 -8.12
N GLU A 163 3.93 -0.58 -7.77
CA GLU A 163 4.25 -1.86 -8.38
C GLU A 163 4.19 -2.97 -7.33
N ILE A 164 3.44 -4.04 -7.61
CA ILE A 164 3.37 -5.24 -6.77
C ILE A 164 4.13 -6.36 -7.46
N MET A 165 5.18 -6.87 -6.82
CA MET A 165 5.83 -8.12 -7.19
C MET A 165 5.42 -9.20 -6.21
N ARG A 166 4.78 -10.27 -6.69
CA ARG A 166 4.20 -11.32 -5.84
C ARG A 166 5.13 -12.50 -5.70
N GLY A 167 5.19 -13.07 -4.48
CA GLY A 167 6.09 -14.14 -4.10
C GLY A 167 7.43 -13.66 -3.55
N PRO A 168 8.35 -14.57 -3.19
CA PRO A 168 9.63 -14.28 -2.57
C PRO A 168 10.52 -13.35 -3.40
N VAL A 169 11.14 -12.35 -2.75
CA VAL A 169 11.94 -11.31 -3.42
C VAL A 169 13.31 -11.07 -2.78
N SER A 170 13.70 -11.89 -1.79
CA SER A 170 14.92 -11.63 -1.02
C SER A 170 16.20 -11.60 -1.85
N VAL A 171 16.25 -12.31 -2.97
CA VAL A 171 17.43 -12.34 -3.85
C VAL A 171 17.83 -10.96 -4.36
N LEU A 172 16.89 -10.04 -4.52
CA LEU A 172 17.19 -8.65 -4.94
C LEU A 172 17.05 -7.65 -3.80
N TYR A 173 16.20 -7.93 -2.80
CA TYR A 173 15.74 -6.93 -1.84
C TYR A 173 16.11 -7.25 -0.39
N GLY A 174 16.79 -8.37 -0.13
CA GLY A 174 17.18 -8.81 1.21
C GLY A 174 15.97 -9.29 2.04
N LYS A 175 16.00 -9.07 3.33
CA LYS A 175 14.93 -9.53 4.24
C LYS A 175 13.54 -9.11 3.74
N SER A 176 12.64 -10.07 3.59
CA SER A 176 11.29 -9.83 3.09
C SER A 176 10.30 -10.92 3.50
N SER A 177 9.02 -10.54 3.71
CA SER A 177 7.90 -11.47 3.79
C SER A 177 7.76 -12.27 2.49
N PRO A 178 7.36 -13.53 2.55
CA PRO A 178 7.31 -14.39 1.37
C PRO A 178 6.19 -14.03 0.38
N GLY A 179 5.17 -13.29 0.80
CA GLY A 179 4.03 -12.94 -0.06
C GLY A 179 4.39 -12.07 -1.26
N GLY A 180 5.35 -11.17 -1.09
CA GLY A 180 5.76 -10.22 -2.12
C GLY A 180 6.14 -8.87 -1.57
N LEU A 181 6.31 -7.88 -2.45
CA LEU A 181 6.60 -6.50 -2.09
C LEU A 181 5.72 -5.50 -2.86
N LEU A 182 5.52 -4.34 -2.26
CA LEU A 182 5.02 -3.13 -2.89
C LEU A 182 6.20 -2.18 -3.12
N ASN A 183 6.50 -1.82 -4.36
CA ASN A 183 7.46 -0.76 -4.69
C ASN A 183 6.73 0.45 -5.25
N MET A 184 6.89 1.58 -4.59
CA MET A 184 6.38 2.87 -5.00
C MET A 184 7.47 3.62 -5.77
N VAL A 185 7.12 4.24 -6.88
CA VAL A 185 8.03 5.05 -7.68
C VAL A 185 7.62 6.51 -7.56
N SER A 186 8.51 7.34 -7.05
CA SER A 186 8.28 8.78 -6.89
C SER A 186 8.21 9.48 -8.23
N LYS A 187 7.40 10.53 -8.32
CA LYS A 187 7.43 11.50 -9.41
C LYS A 187 8.83 12.11 -9.53
N ARG A 188 9.35 12.20 -10.76
CA ARG A 188 10.67 12.75 -11.09
C ARG A 188 10.53 13.97 -11.99
N PRO A 189 11.54 14.87 -12.02
CA PRO A 189 11.57 15.98 -12.95
C PRO A 189 11.36 15.53 -14.40
N THR A 190 10.55 16.28 -15.14
CA THR A 190 10.29 16.11 -16.56
C THR A 190 11.03 17.19 -17.35
N THR A 191 11.37 16.91 -18.60
CA THR A 191 11.93 17.92 -19.52
C THR A 191 10.83 18.79 -20.12
N GLU A 192 9.62 18.20 -20.27
CA GLU A 192 8.45 18.95 -20.72
C GLU A 192 7.83 19.72 -19.56
N PRO A 193 7.43 21.00 -19.77
CA PRO A 193 6.79 21.79 -18.74
C PRO A 193 5.50 21.14 -18.24
N LEU A 194 5.38 20.99 -16.93
CA LEU A 194 4.17 20.55 -16.23
C LEU A 194 3.77 21.59 -15.19
N LYS A 195 2.58 22.15 -15.33
CA LYS A 195 2.01 23.08 -14.34
C LYS A 195 0.60 22.64 -14.03
N GLU A 196 0.43 21.92 -12.93
CA GLU A 196 -0.84 21.35 -12.52
C GLU A 196 -1.24 21.83 -11.13
N VAL A 197 -2.51 22.19 -10.96
CA VAL A 197 -3.16 22.42 -9.66
C VAL A 197 -4.41 21.58 -9.62
N GLN A 198 -4.63 20.89 -8.50
CA GLN A 198 -5.79 20.02 -8.28
C GLN A 198 -6.53 20.43 -7.02
N PHE A 199 -7.86 20.43 -7.10
CA PHE A 199 -8.76 20.59 -5.96
C PHE A 199 -9.67 19.38 -5.87
N LYS A 200 -9.90 18.91 -4.62
CA LYS A 200 -10.87 17.85 -4.31
C LYS A 200 -11.77 18.29 -3.18
N ALA A 201 -13.05 17.94 -3.30
CA ALA A 201 -14.03 18.09 -2.22
C ALA A 201 -14.98 16.88 -2.24
N GLY A 202 -15.40 16.40 -1.06
CA GLY A 202 -16.21 15.18 -1.02
C GLY A 202 -16.94 14.95 0.28
N THR A 203 -17.48 13.74 0.40
CA THR A 203 -18.04 13.22 1.66
C THR A 203 -17.01 13.27 2.78
N ASP A 204 -17.45 13.13 4.02
CA ASP A 204 -16.61 13.22 5.22
C ASP A 204 -15.88 14.56 5.36
N SER A 205 -16.50 15.63 4.86
CA SER A 205 -15.90 16.96 4.84
C SER A 205 -14.52 17.01 4.15
N LEU A 206 -14.27 16.10 3.22
CA LEU A 206 -13.00 16.05 2.49
C LEU A 206 -12.78 17.36 1.73
N PHE A 207 -11.65 17.98 1.98
CA PHE A 207 -11.06 19.02 1.17
C PHE A 207 -9.58 18.75 0.96
N GLN A 208 -9.13 18.79 -0.30
CA GLN A 208 -7.71 18.65 -0.64
C GLN A 208 -7.36 19.65 -1.73
N THR A 209 -6.20 20.25 -1.61
CA THR A 209 -5.53 20.95 -2.70
C THR A 209 -4.19 20.29 -2.97
N GLY A 210 -3.83 20.14 -4.24
CA GLY A 210 -2.56 19.60 -4.68
C GLY A 210 -1.96 20.47 -5.79
N PHE A 211 -0.66 20.42 -5.94
CA PHE A 211 0.05 21.02 -7.07
C PHE A 211 1.21 20.13 -7.52
N ASP A 212 1.54 20.21 -8.81
CA ASP A 212 2.63 19.46 -9.43
C ASP A 212 3.26 20.33 -10.52
N PHE A 213 4.44 20.87 -10.24
CA PHE A 213 5.18 21.75 -11.12
C PHE A 213 6.51 21.11 -11.49
N SER A 214 6.80 21.02 -12.79
CA SER A 214 8.06 20.48 -13.29
C SER A 214 8.45 21.21 -14.56
N ASP A 215 9.74 21.50 -14.71
CA ASP A 215 10.28 22.13 -15.92
C ASP A 215 11.79 21.95 -15.99
N SER A 216 12.38 22.20 -17.16
CA SER A 216 13.80 22.47 -17.30
C SER A 216 14.16 23.85 -16.73
N LEU A 217 15.35 23.98 -16.16
CA LEU A 217 15.90 25.23 -15.67
C LEU A 217 16.79 25.92 -16.72
N ASP A 218 17.14 25.20 -17.78
CA ASP A 218 17.98 25.64 -18.89
C ASP A 218 17.43 25.12 -20.22
N ASP A 219 17.85 25.74 -21.31
CA ASP A 219 17.37 25.41 -22.67
C ASP A 219 17.87 24.03 -23.14
N ASP A 220 18.99 23.56 -22.62
CA ASP A 220 19.60 22.28 -22.99
C ASP A 220 19.04 21.09 -22.20
N GLY A 221 18.17 21.33 -21.20
CA GLY A 221 17.58 20.29 -20.36
C GLY A 221 18.56 19.57 -19.42
N VAL A 222 19.72 20.21 -19.14
CA VAL A 222 20.74 19.69 -18.22
C VAL A 222 20.24 19.67 -16.79
N TYR A 223 19.50 20.70 -16.41
CA TYR A 223 18.91 20.85 -15.08
C TYR A 223 17.40 20.89 -15.18
N SER A 224 16.73 20.03 -14.42
CA SER A 224 15.28 20.06 -14.29
C SER A 224 14.84 19.92 -12.85
N TYR A 225 13.65 20.43 -12.54
CA TYR A 225 13.07 20.35 -11.20
C TYR A 225 11.65 19.80 -11.26
N ARG A 226 11.22 19.23 -10.15
CA ARG A 226 9.79 18.93 -9.89
C ARG A 226 9.46 19.29 -8.45
N LEU A 227 8.33 19.92 -8.25
CA LEU A 227 7.81 20.27 -6.95
C LEU A 227 6.36 19.80 -6.89
N THR A 228 6.13 18.69 -6.17
CA THR A 228 4.80 18.13 -5.93
C THR A 228 4.41 18.38 -4.48
N GLY A 229 3.17 18.78 -4.23
CA GLY A 229 2.69 19.00 -2.87
C GLY A 229 1.19 18.84 -2.73
N LEU A 230 0.74 18.58 -1.52
CA LEU A 230 -0.69 18.53 -1.18
C LEU A 230 -0.96 18.96 0.26
N ALA A 231 -2.18 19.43 0.48
CA ALA A 231 -2.79 19.62 1.78
C ALA A 231 -4.18 18.99 1.76
N ARG A 232 -4.45 18.11 2.73
CA ARG A 232 -5.74 17.39 2.87
C ARG A 232 -6.26 17.56 4.29
N SER A 233 -7.59 17.74 4.41
CA SER A 233 -8.33 17.62 5.66
C SER A 233 -9.64 16.89 5.37
N ALA A 234 -9.97 15.91 6.22
CA ALA A 234 -11.20 15.13 6.15
C ALA A 234 -11.59 14.65 7.56
N ASN A 235 -12.85 14.27 7.74
CA ASN A 235 -13.21 13.40 8.84
C ASN A 235 -12.89 11.94 8.46
N ALA A 236 -12.51 11.10 9.43
CA ALA A 236 -12.56 9.68 9.24
C ALA A 236 -14.02 9.18 9.29
N GLN A 237 -14.27 7.97 8.80
CA GLN A 237 -15.60 7.36 8.87
C GLN A 237 -16.11 7.24 10.31
N GLN A 238 -15.22 6.92 11.26
CA GLN A 238 -15.55 6.81 12.69
C GLN A 238 -15.73 8.19 13.31
N LYS A 239 -16.86 8.37 13.98
CA LYS A 239 -17.25 9.65 14.60
C LYS A 239 -16.17 10.22 15.51
N GLY A 240 -15.85 11.50 15.30
CA GLY A 240 -14.90 12.23 16.14
C GLY A 240 -13.43 11.94 15.83
N SER A 241 -13.12 11.21 14.76
CA SER A 241 -11.76 11.04 14.24
C SER A 241 -11.55 11.88 12.99
N GLU A 242 -10.37 12.44 12.81
CA GLU A 242 -10.00 13.33 11.70
C GLU A 242 -8.76 12.79 10.96
N GLU A 243 -8.67 13.09 9.66
CA GLU A 243 -7.50 12.82 8.82
C GLU A 243 -6.96 14.14 8.29
N GLN A 244 -5.71 14.47 8.61
CA GLN A 244 -5.04 15.68 8.13
C GLN A 244 -3.67 15.33 7.59
N ARG A 245 -3.36 15.76 6.36
CA ARG A 245 -2.08 15.49 5.71
C ARG A 245 -1.57 16.69 4.96
N TYR A 246 -0.32 17.03 5.21
CA TYR A 246 0.46 18.06 4.49
C TYR A 246 1.72 17.40 3.98
N ALA A 247 1.91 17.36 2.66
CA ALA A 247 3.08 16.71 2.08
C ALA A 247 3.67 17.55 0.95
N ILE A 248 5.02 17.49 0.83
CA ILE A 248 5.77 18.15 -0.24
C ILE A 248 6.95 17.27 -0.64
N ALA A 249 7.19 17.14 -1.94
CA ALA A 249 8.24 16.31 -2.52
C ALA A 249 9.05 17.10 -3.56
N PRO A 250 10.01 17.94 -3.14
CA PRO A 250 10.96 18.55 -4.06
C PRO A 250 11.91 17.51 -4.67
N ALA A 251 12.10 17.59 -5.99
CA ALA A 251 13.06 16.78 -6.73
C ALA A 251 13.85 17.65 -7.70
N PHE A 252 15.09 17.26 -7.97
CA PHE A 252 15.99 17.97 -8.87
C PHE A 252 16.82 16.97 -9.65
N THR A 253 16.90 17.11 -10.97
CA THR A 253 17.72 16.26 -11.85
C THR A 253 18.81 17.05 -12.50
N TRP A 254 20.01 16.49 -12.51
CA TRP A 254 21.18 16.93 -13.26
C TRP A 254 21.53 15.87 -14.29
N ARG A 255 21.47 16.24 -15.56
CA ARG A 255 21.75 15.38 -16.72
C ARG A 255 22.72 16.09 -17.66
N PRO A 256 24.02 16.08 -17.35
CA PRO A 256 25.04 16.80 -18.13
C PRO A 256 25.24 16.24 -19.54
N ASP A 257 24.87 14.99 -19.76
CA ASP A 257 24.96 14.27 -21.01
C ASP A 257 23.92 13.14 -21.05
N ASP A 258 23.82 12.43 -22.18
CA ASP A 258 22.86 11.30 -22.35
C ASP A 258 23.22 10.07 -21.51
N LYS A 259 24.41 10.00 -20.91
CA LYS A 259 24.94 8.87 -20.15
C LYS A 259 24.83 9.03 -18.63
N THR A 260 24.69 10.27 -18.17
CA THR A 260 24.73 10.60 -16.74
C THR A 260 23.41 11.17 -16.29
N ASN A 261 22.82 10.58 -15.27
CA ASN A 261 21.59 11.08 -14.64
C ASN A 261 21.73 11.02 -13.12
N PHE A 262 21.68 12.17 -12.49
CA PHE A 262 21.60 12.30 -11.03
C PHE A 262 20.29 12.98 -10.66
N THR A 263 19.44 12.26 -9.90
CA THR A 263 18.18 12.81 -9.41
C THR A 263 18.18 12.85 -7.89
N PHE A 264 18.20 14.04 -7.32
CA PHE A 264 17.91 14.25 -5.91
C PHE A 264 16.41 14.11 -5.67
N LEU A 265 16.03 13.35 -4.63
CA LEU A 265 14.65 13.05 -4.27
C LEU A 265 14.43 13.35 -2.78
N SER A 266 13.36 14.04 -2.46
CA SER A 266 12.98 14.28 -1.07
C SER A 266 11.46 14.12 -0.87
N TYR A 267 11.07 13.83 0.35
CA TYR A 267 9.69 13.71 0.76
C TYR A 267 9.54 14.18 2.21
N PHE A 268 8.65 15.11 2.45
CA PHE A 268 8.31 15.61 3.77
C PHE A 268 6.81 15.56 3.95
N GLN A 269 6.36 14.88 5.01
CA GLN A 269 4.96 14.75 5.34
C GLN A 269 4.72 15.02 6.82
N ASN A 270 3.64 15.73 7.12
CA ASN A 270 3.13 15.90 8.46
C ASN A 270 1.64 15.54 8.48
N GLU A 271 1.29 14.62 9.36
CA GLU A 271 -0.09 14.21 9.64
C GLU A 271 -0.37 14.54 11.11
N PRO A 272 -0.95 15.70 11.42
CA PRO A 272 -1.38 16.03 12.79
C PRO A 272 -2.40 15.02 13.32
N GLU A 273 -3.26 14.50 12.43
CA GLU A 273 -4.25 13.46 12.70
C GLU A 273 -4.22 12.43 11.57
N THR A 274 -3.93 11.17 11.90
CA THR A 274 -3.78 10.08 10.91
C THR A 274 -5.10 9.34 10.64
N GLY A 275 -6.19 9.68 11.34
CA GLY A 275 -7.45 8.98 11.27
C GLY A 275 -7.76 8.12 12.48
N TYR A 276 -8.67 7.19 12.29
CA TYR A 276 -9.13 6.28 13.33
C TYR A 276 -8.13 5.15 13.59
N TYR A 277 -7.75 5.00 14.87
CA TYR A 277 -7.03 3.85 15.38
C TYR A 277 -7.91 3.09 16.37
N GLY A 278 -8.36 1.91 15.99
CA GLY A 278 -9.20 1.06 16.80
C GLY A 278 -9.72 -0.13 16.01
N TRP A 279 -10.51 -0.95 16.66
CA TRP A 279 -11.20 -2.10 16.09
C TRP A 279 -12.39 -2.51 16.97
N LEU A 280 -13.33 -3.22 16.38
CA LEU A 280 -14.58 -3.59 17.00
C LEU A 280 -14.66 -5.11 17.24
N PRO A 281 -15.45 -5.57 18.22
CA PRO A 281 -15.67 -7.00 18.42
C PRO A 281 -16.50 -7.60 17.28
N LYS A 282 -16.44 -8.93 17.12
CA LYS A 282 -17.31 -9.67 16.19
C LYS A 282 -18.79 -9.49 16.53
N GLU A 283 -19.12 -9.37 17.80
CA GLU A 283 -20.45 -8.99 18.28
C GLU A 283 -20.75 -7.52 17.97
N GLY A 284 -21.82 -7.28 17.28
CA GLY A 284 -22.18 -5.97 16.78
C GLY A 284 -21.62 -5.65 15.39
N THR A 285 -20.69 -6.46 14.86
CA THR A 285 -20.17 -6.32 13.48
C THR A 285 -20.57 -7.55 12.64
N VAL A 286 -19.84 -8.65 12.72
CA VAL A 286 -20.15 -9.91 12.00
C VAL A 286 -21.42 -10.55 12.54
N GLU A 287 -21.53 -10.64 13.84
CA GLU A 287 -22.68 -11.13 14.55
C GLU A 287 -23.48 -9.96 15.17
N PRO A 288 -24.80 -10.03 15.29
CA PRO A 288 -25.56 -9.01 15.99
C PRO A 288 -25.25 -9.04 17.50
N LEU A 289 -25.42 -7.91 18.16
CA LEU A 289 -25.47 -7.84 19.62
C LEU A 289 -26.65 -8.66 20.17
N PRO A 290 -26.66 -9.03 21.48
CA PRO A 290 -27.75 -9.80 22.08
C PRO A 290 -29.17 -9.21 21.87
N ASN A 291 -29.28 -7.91 21.62
CA ASN A 291 -30.54 -7.24 21.29
C ASN A 291 -30.92 -7.36 19.79
N GLY A 292 -30.17 -8.10 18.99
CA GLY A 292 -30.37 -8.27 17.54
C GLY A 292 -29.89 -7.11 16.67
N LYS A 293 -29.29 -6.05 17.22
CA LYS A 293 -28.79 -4.88 16.50
C LYS A 293 -27.30 -5.04 16.16
N ARG A 294 -26.86 -4.31 15.12
CA ARG A 294 -25.44 -4.12 14.78
C ARG A 294 -24.99 -2.73 15.21
N LEU A 295 -23.70 -2.58 15.47
CA LEU A 295 -23.07 -1.28 15.63
C LEU A 295 -23.11 -0.54 14.28
N PRO A 296 -23.34 0.78 14.28
CA PRO A 296 -23.25 1.54 13.04
C PRO A 296 -21.82 1.54 12.47
N THR A 297 -21.70 1.74 11.18
CA THR A 297 -20.42 1.72 10.45
C THR A 297 -19.47 2.85 10.86
N ASP A 298 -20.04 3.94 11.40
CA ASP A 298 -19.34 5.11 11.95
C ASP A 298 -19.07 5.03 13.46
N PHE A 299 -19.29 3.84 14.07
CA PHE A 299 -19.09 3.65 15.51
C PHE A 299 -17.63 3.86 15.90
N ASN A 300 -17.40 4.59 16.98
CA ASN A 300 -16.09 4.82 17.58
C ASN A 300 -16.15 4.40 19.05
N GLU A 301 -15.33 3.42 19.42
CA GLU A 301 -15.23 2.89 20.77
C GLU A 301 -14.18 3.62 21.62
N GLY A 302 -13.39 4.49 21.02
CA GLY A 302 -12.27 5.20 21.63
C GLY A 302 -12.68 6.26 22.64
N ALA A 303 -11.69 6.90 23.25
CA ALA A 303 -11.90 8.12 24.02
C ALA A 303 -12.11 9.32 23.06
N LYS A 304 -12.81 10.36 23.54
CA LYS A 304 -13.09 11.56 22.77
C LYS A 304 -11.80 12.33 22.40
N ASN A 305 -10.79 12.23 23.27
CA ASN A 305 -9.48 12.88 23.10
C ASN A 305 -8.39 11.92 22.64
N ASN A 306 -8.74 10.87 21.87
CA ASN A 306 -7.74 10.09 21.15
C ASN A 306 -7.00 10.99 20.15
N THR A 307 -5.69 10.79 20.04
CA THR A 307 -4.82 11.47 19.06
C THR A 307 -3.85 10.50 18.46
N TYR A 308 -3.54 10.68 17.18
CA TYR A 308 -2.48 9.94 16.52
C TYR A 308 -1.86 10.80 15.42
N SER A 309 -0.60 11.18 15.58
CA SER A 309 0.14 12.02 14.64
C SER A 309 1.35 11.29 14.07
N ARG A 310 1.75 11.70 12.84
CA ARG A 310 2.94 11.20 12.15
C ARG A 310 3.70 12.32 11.47
N ASN A 311 5.03 12.30 11.55
CA ASN A 311 5.90 13.19 10.81
C ASN A 311 7.00 12.40 10.10
N GLU A 312 7.06 12.50 8.78
CA GLU A 312 7.98 11.77 7.91
C GLU A 312 8.91 12.74 7.18
N LYS A 313 10.19 12.39 7.12
CA LYS A 313 11.23 13.15 6.43
C LYS A 313 12.14 12.18 5.70
N MET A 314 12.24 12.33 4.40
CA MET A 314 13.10 11.51 3.57
C MET A 314 13.90 12.38 2.63
N VAL A 315 15.20 12.07 2.51
CA VAL A 315 16.10 12.69 1.53
C VAL A 315 17.00 11.61 0.94
N GLY A 316 17.27 11.72 -0.34
CA GLY A 316 18.08 10.74 -1.03
C GLY A 316 18.36 11.12 -2.47
N TYR A 317 18.93 10.20 -3.21
CA TYR A 317 19.16 10.35 -4.64
C TYR A 317 19.10 9.02 -5.37
N SER A 318 18.89 9.12 -6.67
CA SER A 318 19.12 8.10 -7.66
C SER A 318 20.19 8.59 -8.63
N PHE A 319 21.21 7.80 -8.85
CA PHE A 319 22.30 8.10 -9.77
C PHE A 319 22.48 6.93 -10.73
N ASP A 320 22.61 7.23 -12.01
CA ASP A 320 22.99 6.28 -13.04
C ASP A 320 23.99 6.92 -14.01
N HIS A 321 24.98 6.11 -14.42
CA HIS A 321 26.00 6.51 -15.37
C HIS A 321 26.39 5.34 -16.29
N GLU A 322 26.29 5.57 -17.58
CA GLU A 322 26.71 4.63 -18.63
C GLU A 322 28.14 4.95 -19.04
N PHE A 323 29.11 4.15 -18.55
CA PHE A 323 30.51 4.31 -18.97
C PHE A 323 30.69 4.02 -20.45
N ASN A 324 29.98 3.03 -20.94
CA ASN A 324 29.90 2.60 -22.34
C ASN A 324 28.70 1.65 -22.53
N ASP A 325 28.51 1.12 -23.72
CA ASP A 325 27.38 0.22 -24.05
C ASP A 325 27.36 -1.06 -23.20
N THR A 326 28.51 -1.43 -22.59
CA THR A 326 28.64 -2.62 -21.73
C THR A 326 28.32 -2.33 -20.28
N PHE A 327 28.82 -1.23 -19.71
CA PHE A 327 28.81 -0.99 -18.26
C PHE A 327 27.97 0.21 -17.87
N THR A 328 26.98 -0.01 -17.02
CA THR A 328 26.19 1.03 -16.35
C THR A 328 26.29 0.85 -14.84
N VAL A 329 26.63 1.90 -14.12
CA VAL A 329 26.58 1.96 -12.64
C VAL A 329 25.31 2.68 -12.22
N ARG A 330 24.60 2.10 -11.24
CA ARG A 330 23.47 2.75 -10.55
C ARG A 330 23.69 2.77 -9.05
N GLN A 331 23.24 3.84 -8.41
CA GLN A 331 23.22 3.91 -6.96
C GLN A 331 21.97 4.65 -6.49
N ASN A 332 21.24 4.03 -5.57
CA ASN A 332 20.15 4.64 -4.85
C ASN A 332 20.52 4.79 -3.38
N LEU A 333 20.31 5.96 -2.81
CA LEU A 333 20.55 6.24 -1.39
C LEU A 333 19.37 6.98 -0.80
N ARG A 334 18.98 6.61 0.43
CA ARG A 334 17.97 7.34 1.18
C ARG A 334 18.27 7.33 2.68
N PHE A 335 18.11 8.48 3.31
CA PHE A 335 17.91 8.64 4.74
C PHE A 335 16.42 8.98 4.98
N ALA A 336 15.82 8.30 5.96
CA ALA A 336 14.46 8.54 6.39
C ALA A 336 14.37 8.66 7.92
N GLU A 337 13.53 9.56 8.40
CA GLU A 337 13.17 9.71 9.80
C GLU A 337 11.63 9.78 9.89
N ASN A 338 11.03 8.86 10.65
CA ASN A 338 9.62 8.85 10.97
C ASN A 338 9.45 9.04 12.48
N LYS A 339 8.53 9.90 12.86
CA LYS A 339 8.09 10.07 14.24
C LYS A 339 6.60 9.90 14.33
N THR A 340 6.16 9.10 15.30
CA THR A 340 4.75 8.97 15.64
C THR A 340 4.54 9.33 17.10
N SER A 341 3.38 9.91 17.40
CA SER A 341 2.91 10.12 18.76
C SER A 341 1.44 9.75 18.81
N GLN A 342 1.08 8.87 19.74
CA GLN A 342 -0.25 8.30 19.84
C GLN A 342 -0.73 8.28 21.30
N ASN A 343 -1.97 8.73 21.50
CA ASN A 343 -2.75 8.51 22.71
C ASN A 343 -4.08 7.93 22.28
N SER A 344 -4.31 6.64 22.51
CA SER A 344 -5.53 5.99 22.01
C SER A 344 -6.10 5.02 23.03
N VAL A 345 -7.39 5.14 23.26
CA VAL A 345 -8.24 4.09 23.85
C VAL A 345 -8.83 3.29 22.67
N TYR A 346 -8.82 1.97 22.77
CA TYR A 346 -9.31 1.06 21.73
C TYR A 346 -10.07 -0.12 22.35
N GLY A 347 -10.94 -0.78 21.56
CA GLY A 347 -11.74 -1.92 21.97
C GLY A 347 -10.89 -3.20 22.18
N TYR A 348 -11.31 -4.06 23.11
CA TYR A 348 -10.66 -5.35 23.37
C TYR A 348 -11.68 -6.49 23.57
N GLY A 349 -12.75 -6.48 22.80
CA GLY A 349 -13.82 -7.47 22.86
C GLY A 349 -14.89 -7.20 23.91
N VAL A 350 -16.03 -7.87 23.76
CA VAL A 350 -17.10 -7.80 24.76
C VAL A 350 -16.70 -8.55 26.04
N CYS A 351 -17.33 -8.22 27.18
CA CYS A 351 -17.01 -8.85 28.46
C CYS A 351 -17.31 -10.36 28.51
N SER A 352 -18.09 -10.90 27.58
CA SER A 352 -18.28 -12.34 27.40
C SER A 352 -17.18 -13.03 26.59
N ASP A 353 -16.30 -12.27 25.91
CA ASP A 353 -15.17 -12.82 25.17
C ASP A 353 -14.14 -13.44 26.14
N PRO A 354 -13.63 -14.66 25.86
CA PRO A 354 -12.57 -15.28 26.66
C PRO A 354 -11.31 -14.41 26.84
N ALA A 355 -11.01 -13.52 25.90
CA ALA A 355 -9.91 -12.55 26.00
C ALA A 355 -10.03 -11.63 27.22
N ASN A 356 -11.24 -11.45 27.77
CA ASN A 356 -11.54 -10.62 28.94
C ASN A 356 -11.81 -11.42 30.22
N ALA A 357 -11.43 -12.71 30.26
CA ALA A 357 -11.67 -13.60 31.40
C ALA A 357 -11.05 -13.09 32.71
N TYR A 358 -9.97 -12.33 32.65
CA TYR A 358 -9.24 -11.80 33.82
C TYR A 358 -9.67 -10.38 34.22
N SER A 359 -10.57 -9.72 33.46
CA SER A 359 -11.07 -8.38 33.79
C SER A 359 -12.01 -8.45 35.01
N LYS A 360 -11.69 -7.71 36.07
CA LYS A 360 -12.52 -7.58 37.27
C LYS A 360 -13.80 -6.79 36.97
N GLN A 361 -13.73 -5.79 36.11
CA GLN A 361 -14.90 -5.03 35.66
C GLN A 361 -15.90 -5.93 34.92
N CYS A 362 -15.42 -6.80 34.02
CA CYS A 362 -16.26 -7.77 33.32
C CYS A 362 -16.79 -8.86 34.27
N ALA A 363 -16.00 -9.30 35.28
CA ALA A 363 -16.41 -10.27 36.24
C ALA A 363 -17.53 -9.75 37.16
N ALA A 364 -17.56 -8.45 37.44
CA ALA A 364 -18.58 -7.80 38.27
C ALA A 364 -19.96 -7.68 37.59
N LEU A 365 -20.05 -7.86 36.28
CA LEU A 365 -21.31 -7.80 35.52
C LEU A 365 -22.13 -9.10 35.72
N ALA A 366 -23.45 -8.95 35.70
CA ALA A 366 -24.33 -10.11 35.61
C ALA A 366 -24.07 -10.84 34.25
N PRO A 367 -24.17 -12.20 34.21
CA PRO A 367 -23.91 -12.95 32.99
C PRO A 367 -24.69 -12.46 31.76
N ALA A 368 -25.93 -12.03 31.95
CA ALA A 368 -26.79 -11.51 30.86
C ALA A 368 -26.29 -10.17 30.28
N ASP A 369 -25.52 -9.40 31.05
CA ASP A 369 -25.06 -8.07 30.66
C ASP A 369 -23.68 -8.10 29.99
N LYS A 370 -22.92 -9.17 30.13
CA LYS A 370 -21.53 -9.27 29.64
C LYS A 370 -21.41 -9.03 28.13
N GLY A 371 -22.40 -9.43 27.33
CA GLY A 371 -22.43 -9.15 25.88
C GLY A 371 -22.79 -7.70 25.51
N HIS A 372 -23.15 -6.85 26.49
CA HIS A 372 -23.55 -5.46 26.27
C HIS A 372 -22.40 -4.47 26.50
N TYR A 373 -21.31 -4.92 27.13
CA TYR A 373 -20.20 -4.06 27.51
C TYR A 373 -18.91 -4.47 26.80
N LEU A 374 -18.28 -3.47 26.19
CA LEU A 374 -16.98 -3.57 25.54
C LEU A 374 -15.87 -3.29 26.57
N ALA A 375 -14.95 -4.22 26.72
CA ALA A 375 -13.69 -3.97 27.41
C ALA A 375 -12.80 -3.10 26.52
N ARG A 376 -12.05 -2.19 27.13
CA ARG A 376 -11.17 -1.27 26.44
C ARG A 376 -9.81 -1.24 27.10
N LYS A 377 -8.78 -1.01 26.29
CA LYS A 377 -7.41 -0.76 26.71
C LYS A 377 -6.93 0.57 26.13
N TYR A 378 -5.77 1.03 26.58
CA TYR A 378 -5.17 2.23 26.02
C TYR A 378 -3.70 2.04 25.68
N VAL A 379 -3.21 2.89 24.80
CA VAL A 379 -1.79 3.05 24.48
C VAL A 379 -1.43 4.53 24.47
N VAL A 380 -0.31 4.84 25.07
CA VAL A 380 0.45 6.08 24.88
C VAL A 380 1.75 5.66 24.24
N ASP A 381 2.06 6.19 23.07
CA ASP A 381 3.25 5.79 22.33
C ASP A 381 3.92 6.98 21.66
N ASP A 382 5.24 7.08 21.84
CA ASP A 382 6.13 7.98 21.14
C ASP A 382 7.26 7.16 20.52
N GLU A 383 7.27 7.08 19.20
CA GLU A 383 8.30 6.36 18.45
C GLU A 383 9.11 7.27 17.54
N LYS A 384 10.40 7.00 17.46
CA LYS A 384 11.31 7.62 16.50
C LYS A 384 12.08 6.54 15.75
N LEU A 385 11.77 6.39 14.47
CA LEU A 385 12.42 5.48 13.57
C LEU A 385 13.34 6.25 12.62
N GLN A 386 14.58 5.81 12.50
CA GLN A 386 15.56 6.32 11.54
C GLN A 386 16.07 5.16 10.68
N ASN A 387 16.09 5.36 9.38
CA ASN A 387 16.57 4.39 8.42
C ASN A 387 17.54 5.04 7.42
N PHE A 388 18.69 4.41 7.23
CA PHE A 388 19.64 4.72 6.16
C PHE A 388 19.74 3.49 5.25
N SER A 389 19.61 3.70 3.95
CA SER A 389 19.71 2.64 2.96
C SER A 389 20.49 3.11 1.75
N VAL A 390 21.37 2.27 1.23
CA VAL A 390 22.09 2.48 -0.02
C VAL A 390 22.16 1.16 -0.79
N ASP A 391 21.98 1.24 -2.10
CA ASP A 391 22.07 0.10 -3.03
C ASP A 391 22.92 0.55 -4.23
N THR A 392 24.05 -0.10 -4.44
CA THR A 392 24.99 0.18 -5.53
C THR A 392 25.05 -1.02 -6.47
N GLN A 393 24.86 -0.77 -7.75
CA GLN A 393 24.66 -1.75 -8.80
C GLN A 393 25.61 -1.50 -9.96
N LEU A 394 26.17 -2.58 -10.51
CA LEU A 394 26.85 -2.59 -11.80
C LEU A 394 26.06 -3.51 -12.73
N GLN A 395 25.51 -2.96 -13.79
CA GLN A 395 24.92 -3.70 -14.89
C GLN A 395 25.97 -3.84 -15.99
N SER A 396 26.13 -5.07 -16.48
CA SER A 396 27.03 -5.40 -17.59
C SER A 396 26.25 -6.08 -18.71
N LYS A 397 26.29 -5.52 -19.93
CA LYS A 397 25.69 -6.10 -21.13
C LYS A 397 26.79 -6.63 -22.03
N PHE A 398 26.77 -7.92 -22.37
CA PHE A 398 27.75 -8.56 -23.23
C PHE A 398 27.16 -9.81 -23.90
N ALA A 399 27.81 -10.32 -24.93
CA ALA A 399 27.41 -11.57 -25.58
C ALA A 399 28.48 -12.66 -25.38
N THR A 400 28.03 -13.92 -25.24
CA THR A 400 28.86 -15.09 -25.24
C THR A 400 28.39 -16.04 -26.36
N GLY A 401 28.99 -15.94 -27.52
CA GLY A 401 28.51 -16.60 -28.74
C GLY A 401 27.15 -15.96 -29.13
N ASP A 402 26.11 -16.78 -29.22
CA ASP A 402 24.75 -16.38 -29.57
C ASP A 402 23.88 -16.03 -28.34
N ILE A 403 24.48 -15.92 -27.17
CA ILE A 403 23.77 -15.63 -25.91
C ILE A 403 24.05 -14.19 -25.49
N ASP A 404 22.99 -13.38 -25.39
CA ASP A 404 23.05 -12.04 -24.84
C ASP A 404 22.85 -12.07 -23.33
N HIS A 405 23.76 -11.44 -22.58
CA HIS A 405 23.74 -11.36 -21.15
C HIS A 405 23.40 -9.94 -20.64
N THR A 406 22.52 -9.86 -19.68
CA THR A 406 22.36 -8.67 -18.82
C THR A 406 22.69 -9.11 -17.38
N LEU A 407 23.96 -8.98 -17.03
CA LEU A 407 24.51 -9.31 -15.73
C LEU A 407 24.37 -8.11 -14.79
N LEU A 408 23.70 -8.30 -13.66
CA LEU A 408 23.60 -7.33 -12.57
C LEU A 408 24.39 -7.85 -11.37
N THR A 409 25.32 -7.06 -10.88
CA THR A 409 25.99 -7.28 -9.59
C THR A 409 25.71 -6.10 -8.68
N GLY A 410 25.54 -6.34 -7.38
CA GLY A 410 25.26 -5.24 -6.48
C GLY A 410 25.61 -5.54 -5.04
N VAL A 411 25.71 -4.44 -4.29
CA VAL A 411 25.87 -4.43 -2.85
C VAL A 411 24.90 -3.43 -2.25
N ASP A 412 24.14 -3.85 -1.26
CA ASP A 412 23.32 -2.96 -0.51
C ASP A 412 23.66 -2.96 0.99
N PHE A 413 23.36 -1.84 1.62
CA PHE A 413 23.51 -1.66 3.05
C PHE A 413 22.28 -0.93 3.59
N MET A 414 21.78 -1.42 4.72
CA MET A 414 20.68 -0.82 5.46
C MET A 414 21.01 -0.77 6.94
N ARG A 415 20.67 0.35 7.57
CA ARG A 415 20.71 0.51 9.03
C ARG A 415 19.43 1.17 9.51
N MET A 416 18.73 0.49 10.43
CA MET A 416 17.55 1.02 11.11
C MET A 416 17.84 1.20 12.60
N ARG A 417 17.28 2.25 13.17
CA ARG A 417 17.15 2.47 14.61
C ARG A 417 15.74 2.92 14.91
N ASN A 418 15.03 2.17 15.75
CA ASN A 418 13.72 2.54 16.26
C ASN A 418 13.74 2.67 17.78
N ASP A 419 13.42 3.84 18.28
CA ASP A 419 13.34 4.18 19.70
C ASP A 419 11.88 4.27 20.09
N ILE A 420 11.40 3.28 20.82
CA ILE A 420 10.01 3.13 21.25
C ILE A 420 9.92 3.54 22.73
N ASN A 421 9.03 4.47 23.02
CA ASN A 421 8.72 4.88 24.39
C ASN A 421 7.20 4.84 24.56
N ALA A 422 6.69 3.65 24.87
CA ALA A 422 5.26 3.42 25.01
C ALA A 422 4.86 3.09 26.44
N TRP A 423 3.57 3.24 26.71
CA TRP A 423 2.89 2.82 27.91
C TRP A 423 1.58 2.14 27.55
N PHE A 424 1.39 0.90 27.98
CA PHE A 424 0.21 0.11 27.66
C PHE A 424 -0.69 -0.06 28.88
N GLY A 425 -1.99 0.19 28.69
CA GLY A 425 -3.03 -0.23 29.61
C GLY A 425 -3.36 -1.70 29.43
N TYR A 426 -3.51 -2.41 30.56
CA TYR A 426 -3.92 -3.82 30.63
C TYR A 426 -5.43 -3.92 30.90
N ASP A 427 -5.88 -5.10 31.35
CA ASP A 427 -7.26 -5.29 31.74
C ASP A 427 -7.62 -4.31 32.86
N ASP A 428 -8.86 -3.79 32.82
CA ASP A 428 -9.41 -2.81 33.75
C ASP A 428 -8.72 -1.42 33.74
N SER A 429 -7.82 -1.15 32.81
CA SER A 429 -7.14 0.15 32.68
C SER A 429 -8.06 1.27 32.21
N VAL A 430 -9.14 0.93 31.51
CA VAL A 430 -10.14 1.87 30.97
C VAL A 430 -11.54 1.41 31.40
N PRO A 431 -12.47 2.32 31.74
CA PRO A 431 -13.86 1.95 32.03
C PRO A 431 -14.52 1.24 30.84
N LEU A 432 -15.39 0.28 31.12
CA LEU A 432 -16.19 -0.42 30.13
C LEU A 432 -17.08 0.55 29.34
N LEU A 433 -17.29 0.27 28.05
CA LEU A 433 -18.22 1.00 27.21
C LEU A 433 -19.52 0.20 27.02
N ASN A 434 -20.66 0.82 27.36
CA ASN A 434 -21.96 0.21 27.09
C ASN A 434 -22.31 0.37 25.60
N LEU A 435 -22.36 -0.77 24.87
CA LEU A 435 -22.63 -0.78 23.42
C LEU A 435 -24.08 -0.41 23.05
N TYR A 436 -25.02 -0.46 23.98
CA TYR A 436 -26.42 -0.09 23.75
C TYR A 436 -26.68 1.40 23.92
N ASN A 437 -25.86 2.05 24.74
CA ASN A 437 -25.89 3.49 24.96
C ASN A 437 -24.47 4.03 25.11
N PRO A 438 -23.68 4.06 24.02
CA PRO A 438 -22.29 4.45 24.07
C PRO A 438 -22.13 5.92 24.44
N VAL A 439 -21.27 6.19 25.41
CA VAL A 439 -20.88 7.55 25.80
C VAL A 439 -19.35 7.60 25.80
N ASN A 440 -18.80 8.25 24.79
CA ASN A 440 -17.37 8.51 24.73
C ASN A 440 -17.04 9.72 25.60
N THR A 441 -16.10 9.55 26.50
CA THR A 441 -15.58 10.58 27.40
C THR A 441 -14.11 10.81 27.13
N ASP A 442 -13.57 11.92 27.60
CA ASP A 442 -12.13 12.13 27.65
C ASP A 442 -11.51 11.08 28.60
N PHE A 443 -10.30 10.64 28.27
CA PHE A 443 -9.50 9.75 29.09
C PHE A 443 -8.20 10.44 29.51
N ASP A 444 -7.81 10.30 30.78
CA ASP A 444 -6.55 10.86 31.27
C ASP A 444 -5.37 9.94 30.97
N PHE A 445 -4.72 10.14 29.85
CA PHE A 445 -3.54 9.38 29.43
C PHE A 445 -2.30 9.58 30.33
N ASN A 446 -2.32 10.57 31.22
CA ASN A 446 -1.24 10.81 32.18
C ASN A 446 -1.42 10.04 33.50
N ALA A 447 -2.64 9.64 33.80
CA ALA A 447 -2.96 8.82 34.96
C ALA A 447 -2.51 7.37 34.74
N LYS A 448 -1.22 7.12 34.91
CA LYS A 448 -0.60 5.79 34.76
C LYS A 448 -0.81 4.99 36.04
N ASP A 449 -1.76 4.06 36.03
CA ASP A 449 -1.97 3.12 37.13
C ASP A 449 -1.02 1.92 36.99
N PRO A 450 0.04 1.80 37.83
CA PRO A 450 0.98 0.67 37.76
C PRO A 450 0.36 -0.70 38.02
N ALA A 451 -0.83 -0.78 38.58
CA ALA A 451 -1.52 -2.04 38.83
C ALA A 451 -2.16 -2.58 37.53
N ASN A 452 -2.60 -1.70 36.63
CA ASN A 452 -3.34 -2.04 35.42
C ASN A 452 -2.68 -1.52 34.14
N SER A 453 -1.41 -1.08 34.20
CA SER A 453 -0.67 -0.59 33.04
C SER A 453 0.83 -0.67 33.25
N GLY A 454 1.62 -0.59 32.18
CA GLY A 454 3.07 -0.67 32.29
C GLY A 454 3.84 -0.05 31.14
N PRO A 455 5.10 0.35 31.41
CA PRO A 455 5.97 0.92 30.39
C PRO A 455 6.48 -0.14 29.41
N TYR A 456 6.61 0.24 28.17
CA TYR A 456 7.27 -0.51 27.11
C TYR A 456 8.32 0.40 26.45
N ARG A 457 9.59 0.22 26.81
CA ARG A 457 10.68 1.09 26.34
C ARG A 457 11.76 0.25 25.70
N ILE A 458 11.71 0.21 24.36
CA ILE A 458 12.59 -0.65 23.55
C ILE A 458 13.38 0.21 22.57
N LEU A 459 14.67 -0.09 22.45
CA LEU A 459 15.50 0.42 21.38
C LEU A 459 15.86 -0.73 20.44
N ASN A 460 15.23 -0.78 19.27
CA ASN A 460 15.57 -1.73 18.23
C ASN A 460 16.58 -1.14 17.27
N LYS A 461 17.62 -1.91 16.97
CA LYS A 461 18.60 -1.61 15.94
C LYS A 461 18.71 -2.79 14.99
N GLN A 462 18.75 -2.53 13.71
CA GLN A 462 18.97 -3.54 12.67
C GLN A 462 20.00 -3.02 11.69
N LYS A 463 20.87 -3.92 11.22
CA LYS A 463 21.77 -3.70 10.12
C LYS A 463 21.65 -4.87 9.16
N GLN A 464 21.74 -4.58 7.89
CA GLN A 464 21.81 -5.61 6.86
C GLN A 464 22.81 -5.16 5.81
N THR A 465 23.68 -6.07 5.41
CA THR A 465 24.54 -5.94 4.25
C THR A 465 24.26 -7.12 3.34
N GLY A 466 24.02 -6.86 2.06
CA GLY A 466 23.76 -7.88 1.07
C GLY A 466 24.68 -7.72 -0.13
N VAL A 467 25.17 -8.83 -0.65
CA VAL A 467 25.84 -8.90 -1.96
C VAL A 467 25.02 -9.82 -2.86
N TYR A 468 24.77 -9.39 -4.09
CA TYR A 468 23.95 -10.16 -5.01
C TYR A 468 24.45 -10.10 -6.44
N VAL A 469 24.10 -11.13 -7.18
CA VAL A 469 24.38 -11.25 -8.60
C VAL A 469 23.15 -11.85 -9.28
N GLN A 470 22.84 -11.36 -10.47
CA GLN A 470 21.79 -11.91 -11.32
C GLN A 470 22.21 -11.80 -12.78
N ASP A 471 21.99 -12.86 -13.53
CA ASP A 471 22.15 -12.86 -14.98
C ASP A 471 20.79 -13.13 -15.67
N GLN A 472 20.52 -12.36 -16.70
CA GLN A 472 19.44 -12.56 -17.66
C GLN A 472 20.11 -12.95 -18.99
N ALA A 473 20.20 -14.26 -19.24
CA ALA A 473 20.84 -14.83 -20.43
C ALA A 473 19.77 -15.15 -21.48
N GLN A 474 19.79 -14.46 -22.61
CA GLN A 474 18.84 -14.66 -23.70
C GLN A 474 19.53 -15.34 -24.88
N TRP A 475 19.00 -16.50 -25.30
CA TRP A 475 19.37 -17.19 -26.51
C TRP A 475 18.14 -17.31 -27.41
N ASP A 476 18.14 -16.54 -28.51
CA ASP A 476 16.98 -16.40 -29.39
C ASP A 476 15.71 -16.09 -28.58
N LYS A 477 14.75 -17.00 -28.53
CA LYS A 477 13.47 -16.87 -27.84
C LYS A 477 13.48 -17.37 -26.39
N VAL A 478 14.57 -17.97 -25.95
CA VAL A 478 14.70 -18.51 -24.58
C VAL A 478 15.45 -17.50 -23.71
N LEU A 479 14.82 -17.06 -22.62
CA LEU A 479 15.44 -16.20 -21.61
C LEU A 479 15.52 -16.97 -20.30
N VAL A 480 16.74 -17.12 -19.77
CA VAL A 480 17.01 -17.71 -18.46
C VAL A 480 17.44 -16.60 -17.50
N THR A 481 16.77 -16.48 -16.37
CA THR A 481 17.17 -15.59 -15.27
C THR A 481 17.64 -16.41 -14.09
N LEU A 482 18.90 -16.20 -13.67
CA LEU A 482 19.47 -16.82 -12.47
C LEU A 482 20.01 -15.74 -11.55
N GLY A 483 19.73 -15.85 -10.26
CA GLY A 483 20.23 -14.90 -9.28
C GLY A 483 20.51 -15.55 -7.94
N GLY A 484 21.52 -15.03 -7.26
CA GLY A 484 21.90 -15.43 -5.90
C GLY A 484 22.30 -14.23 -5.06
N ARG A 485 22.03 -14.32 -3.75
CA ARG A 485 22.32 -13.28 -2.78
C ARG A 485 22.80 -13.89 -1.47
N TYR A 486 23.74 -13.22 -0.84
CA TYR A 486 24.17 -13.52 0.52
C TYR A 486 24.00 -12.30 1.41
N ASP A 487 23.30 -12.48 2.53
CA ASP A 487 22.98 -11.44 3.50
C ASP A 487 23.66 -11.70 4.85
N TRP A 488 24.12 -10.63 5.47
CA TRP A 488 24.48 -10.52 6.88
C TRP A 488 23.46 -9.57 7.53
N ALA A 489 22.72 -10.07 8.52
CA ALA A 489 21.66 -9.32 9.20
C ALA A 489 21.86 -9.37 10.72
N ASP A 490 22.18 -8.22 11.31
CA ASP A 490 22.41 -8.06 12.74
C ASP A 490 21.18 -7.37 13.37
N GLN A 491 20.69 -7.91 14.49
CA GLN A 491 19.62 -7.34 15.27
C GLN A 491 20.03 -7.16 16.72
N GLU A 492 19.64 -6.03 17.31
CA GLU A 492 19.83 -5.72 18.73
C GLU A 492 18.53 -5.10 19.27
N SER A 493 17.99 -5.67 20.33
CA SER A 493 16.84 -5.15 21.06
C SER A 493 17.23 -4.86 22.53
N LEU A 494 17.30 -3.59 22.89
CA LEU A 494 17.53 -3.15 24.26
C LEU A 494 16.20 -2.84 24.95
N ASN A 495 15.80 -3.70 25.89
CA ASN A 495 14.68 -3.43 26.79
C ASN A 495 15.16 -2.55 27.94
N ARG A 496 14.81 -1.26 27.92
CA ARG A 496 15.25 -0.29 28.93
C ARG A 496 14.48 -0.40 30.23
N VAL A 497 13.36 -1.11 30.26
CA VAL A 497 12.59 -1.38 31.49
C VAL A 497 13.24 -2.51 32.29
N ALA A 498 13.56 -3.61 31.60
CA ALA A 498 14.22 -4.78 32.20
C ALA A 498 15.75 -4.62 32.29
N GLY A 499 16.36 -3.69 31.55
CA GLY A 499 17.80 -3.53 31.47
C GLY A 499 18.49 -4.66 30.67
N THR A 500 17.75 -5.41 29.86
CA THR A 500 18.27 -6.54 29.05
C THR A 500 18.58 -6.11 27.63
N THR A 501 19.53 -6.80 26.99
CA THR A 501 19.86 -6.60 25.57
C THR A 501 19.91 -7.96 24.89
N ASP A 502 19.03 -8.14 23.92
CA ASP A 502 18.97 -9.35 23.11
C ASP A 502 19.61 -9.05 21.76
N LYS A 503 20.44 -9.98 21.27
CA LYS A 503 21.17 -9.82 20.00
C LYS A 503 21.07 -11.11 19.20
N ARG A 504 21.01 -10.91 17.86
CA ARG A 504 21.06 -12.01 16.92
C ARG A 504 21.76 -11.58 15.64
N ASP A 505 22.63 -12.43 15.16
CA ASP A 505 23.34 -12.30 13.90
C ASP A 505 22.92 -13.46 12.99
N ASP A 506 22.31 -13.14 11.87
CA ASP A 506 21.86 -14.12 10.88
C ASP A 506 22.66 -13.98 9.60
N LYS A 507 22.97 -15.14 8.98
CA LYS A 507 23.59 -15.23 7.66
C LYS A 507 22.71 -16.08 6.77
N GLN A 508 22.31 -15.55 5.63
CA GLN A 508 21.38 -16.26 4.76
C GLN A 508 21.80 -16.15 3.29
N PHE A 509 21.85 -17.30 2.64
CA PHE A 509 21.90 -17.37 1.18
C PHE A 509 20.49 -17.59 0.66
N THR A 510 20.11 -16.81 -0.37
CA THR A 510 18.86 -16.99 -1.13
C THR A 510 19.16 -17.00 -2.60
N TRP A 511 18.38 -17.75 -3.38
CA TRP A 511 18.54 -17.81 -4.82
C TRP A 511 17.18 -17.81 -5.54
N ARG A 512 17.21 -17.45 -6.81
CA ARG A 512 16.07 -17.54 -7.72
C ARG A 512 16.51 -18.04 -9.08
N GLY A 513 15.61 -18.73 -9.77
CA GLY A 513 15.80 -19.13 -11.14
C GLY A 513 14.49 -19.08 -11.91
N GLY A 514 14.56 -18.70 -13.18
CA GLY A 514 13.38 -18.65 -14.02
C GLY A 514 13.75 -18.84 -15.48
N VAL A 515 12.77 -19.30 -16.27
CA VAL A 515 12.87 -19.44 -17.71
C VAL A 515 11.62 -18.89 -18.36
N ASN A 516 11.83 -18.08 -19.41
CA ASN A 516 10.78 -17.53 -20.27
C ASN A 516 11.00 -18.04 -21.70
N TYR A 517 9.91 -18.29 -22.43
CA TYR A 517 9.96 -18.48 -23.86
C TYR A 517 9.19 -17.37 -24.57
N LEU A 518 9.89 -16.57 -25.37
CA LEU A 518 9.37 -15.36 -26.00
C LEU A 518 8.83 -15.70 -27.40
N PHE A 519 7.50 -15.81 -27.55
CA PHE A 519 6.88 -15.96 -28.85
C PHE A 519 6.74 -14.60 -29.55
N ASP A 520 6.85 -14.58 -30.88
CA ASP A 520 6.77 -13.33 -31.67
C ASP A 520 5.41 -12.62 -31.58
N ASN A 521 4.35 -13.33 -31.19
CA ASN A 521 3.02 -12.79 -30.99
C ASN A 521 2.79 -12.13 -29.61
N GLY A 522 3.85 -11.96 -28.80
CA GLY A 522 3.78 -11.35 -27.49
C GLY A 522 3.40 -12.32 -26.35
N VAL A 523 3.15 -13.59 -26.64
CA VAL A 523 2.89 -14.61 -25.61
C VAL A 523 4.21 -15.07 -24.99
N THR A 524 4.29 -15.16 -23.68
CA THR A 524 5.50 -15.58 -22.95
C THR A 524 5.12 -16.48 -21.78
N PRO A 525 5.11 -17.80 -21.96
CA PRO A 525 5.09 -18.75 -20.84
C PRO A 525 6.38 -18.67 -20.05
N TYR A 526 6.26 -18.88 -18.73
CA TYR A 526 7.43 -18.92 -17.84
C TYR A 526 7.25 -19.92 -16.71
N PHE A 527 8.38 -20.32 -16.15
CA PHE A 527 8.49 -21.04 -14.88
C PHE A 527 9.49 -20.31 -14.00
N SER A 528 9.25 -20.24 -12.69
CA SER A 528 10.23 -19.72 -11.74
C SER A 528 10.20 -20.41 -10.39
N TYR A 529 11.38 -20.36 -9.74
CA TYR A 529 11.60 -20.66 -8.34
C TYR A 529 12.23 -19.44 -7.66
N SER A 530 11.77 -19.13 -6.44
CA SER A 530 12.31 -18.00 -5.67
C SER A 530 12.25 -18.26 -4.16
N GLU A 531 13.18 -17.62 -3.44
CA GLU A 531 13.33 -17.74 -1.99
C GLU A 531 13.26 -16.38 -1.29
N SER A 532 12.82 -16.40 -0.02
CA SER A 532 12.91 -15.28 0.90
C SER A 532 13.28 -15.73 2.31
N PHE A 533 13.75 -14.76 3.10
CA PHE A 533 13.93 -14.91 4.54
C PHE A 533 13.48 -13.67 5.28
N GLU A 534 12.97 -13.86 6.48
CA GLU A 534 12.48 -12.78 7.33
C GLU A 534 12.97 -13.01 8.76
N PRO A 535 13.95 -12.18 9.24
CA PRO A 535 14.43 -12.24 10.61
C PRO A 535 13.32 -11.95 11.61
N SER A 536 13.27 -12.68 12.73
CA SER A 536 12.36 -12.43 13.83
C SER A 536 12.92 -11.36 14.76
N SER A 537 12.05 -10.58 15.39
CA SER A 537 12.39 -9.70 16.51
C SER A 537 11.78 -10.20 17.83
N GLN A 538 11.05 -11.31 17.81
CA GLN A 538 10.44 -11.89 18.99
C GLN A 538 11.45 -12.78 19.74
N VAL A 539 11.35 -12.79 21.07
CA VAL A 539 12.22 -13.52 21.97
C VAL A 539 11.46 -14.72 22.53
N GLY A 540 12.11 -15.89 22.56
CA GLY A 540 11.57 -17.11 23.12
C GLY A 540 11.64 -17.17 24.65
N LYS A 541 11.11 -18.23 25.23
CA LYS A 541 11.15 -18.51 26.69
C LYS A 541 12.58 -18.59 27.25
N ASP A 542 13.53 -18.97 26.41
CA ASP A 542 14.95 -19.07 26.72
C ASP A 542 15.72 -17.73 26.65
N GLY A 543 15.04 -16.63 26.30
CA GLY A 543 15.62 -15.30 26.17
C GLY A 543 16.34 -15.09 24.83
N ASN A 544 16.28 -16.04 23.88
CA ASN A 544 16.89 -15.88 22.57
C ASN A 544 15.89 -15.35 21.53
N ILE A 545 16.36 -14.50 20.62
CA ILE A 545 15.60 -14.09 19.45
C ILE A 545 15.44 -15.29 18.50
N PHE A 546 14.23 -15.54 17.99
CA PHE A 546 13.92 -16.66 17.11
C PHE A 546 14.71 -16.61 15.78
N ALA A 547 14.95 -17.79 15.20
CA ALA A 547 15.56 -17.90 13.87
C ALA A 547 14.65 -17.30 12.79
N PRO A 548 15.20 -16.83 11.65
CA PRO A 548 14.42 -16.30 10.55
C PRO A 548 13.42 -17.32 10.00
N SER A 549 12.21 -16.85 9.68
CA SER A 549 11.32 -17.61 8.83
C SER A 549 11.82 -17.59 7.39
N LYS A 550 11.51 -18.64 6.61
CA LYS A 550 11.94 -18.80 5.23
C LYS A 550 10.77 -19.03 4.31
N GLY A 551 10.77 -18.36 3.16
CA GLY A 551 9.79 -18.55 2.11
C GLY A 551 10.41 -19.21 0.89
N LYS A 552 9.67 -20.10 0.22
CA LYS A 552 10.00 -20.65 -1.08
C LYS A 552 8.76 -20.75 -1.95
N GLN A 553 8.92 -20.48 -3.24
CA GLN A 553 7.82 -20.51 -4.20
C GLN A 553 8.22 -21.18 -5.49
N TYR A 554 7.28 -21.95 -6.04
CA TYR A 554 7.24 -22.37 -7.45
C TYR A 554 6.11 -21.65 -8.14
N GLU A 555 6.36 -21.07 -9.31
CA GLU A 555 5.36 -20.37 -10.10
C GLU A 555 5.46 -20.77 -11.58
N VAL A 556 4.32 -21.05 -12.19
CA VAL A 556 4.16 -21.24 -13.63
C VAL A 556 3.17 -20.21 -14.11
N GLY A 557 3.51 -19.51 -15.17
CA GLY A 557 2.62 -18.49 -15.70
C GLY A 557 2.77 -18.25 -17.19
N VAL A 558 1.90 -17.38 -17.68
CA VAL A 558 1.92 -16.89 -19.06
C VAL A 558 1.65 -15.39 -19.05
N LYS A 559 2.41 -14.66 -19.85
CA LYS A 559 2.19 -13.24 -20.11
C LYS A 559 1.85 -13.04 -21.57
N TYR A 560 0.94 -12.10 -21.85
CA TYR A 560 0.62 -11.66 -23.19
C TYR A 560 0.79 -10.14 -23.27
N VAL A 561 1.82 -9.70 -23.99
CA VAL A 561 2.21 -8.30 -24.15
C VAL A 561 2.52 -8.07 -25.62
N PRO A 562 1.51 -7.88 -26.48
CA PRO A 562 1.71 -7.65 -27.90
C PRO A 562 2.40 -6.31 -28.14
N GLU A 563 3.25 -6.21 -29.18
CA GLU A 563 4.01 -4.99 -29.47
C GLU A 563 3.13 -3.84 -29.99
N ASP A 564 2.10 -4.18 -30.75
CA ASP A 564 1.23 -3.24 -31.49
C ASP A 564 0.09 -2.64 -30.64
N ARG A 565 -0.10 -3.12 -29.39
CA ARG A 565 -1.24 -2.69 -28.55
C ARG A 565 -0.81 -2.53 -27.08
N PRO A 566 -1.34 -1.52 -26.39
CA PRO A 566 -1.10 -1.34 -24.95
C PRO A 566 -1.98 -2.30 -24.13
N ILE A 567 -1.63 -3.58 -24.22
CA ILE A 567 -2.30 -4.69 -23.51
C ILE A 567 -1.25 -5.45 -22.73
N VAL A 568 -1.53 -5.72 -21.46
CA VAL A 568 -0.77 -6.60 -20.58
C VAL A 568 -1.75 -7.57 -19.93
N VAL A 569 -1.66 -8.85 -20.27
CA VAL A 569 -2.42 -9.92 -19.61
C VAL A 569 -1.44 -10.87 -18.96
N THR A 570 -1.66 -11.21 -17.72
CA THR A 570 -0.85 -12.19 -16.98
C THR A 570 -1.74 -13.24 -16.32
N GLY A 571 -1.32 -14.50 -16.40
CA GLY A 571 -1.94 -15.60 -15.66
C GLY A 571 -0.86 -16.42 -14.97
N ALA A 572 -1.06 -16.79 -13.72
CA ALA A 572 -0.08 -17.55 -12.96
C ALA A 572 -0.73 -18.55 -11.99
N VAL A 573 -0.06 -19.65 -11.78
CA VAL A 573 -0.33 -20.63 -10.72
C VAL A 573 0.89 -20.68 -9.81
N ASN A 574 0.68 -20.58 -8.51
CA ASN A 574 1.75 -20.53 -7.52
C ASN A 574 1.55 -21.54 -6.40
N ASN A 575 2.68 -21.96 -5.80
CA ASN A 575 2.73 -22.73 -4.57
C ASN A 575 3.81 -22.12 -3.68
N LEU A 576 3.40 -21.43 -2.65
CA LEU A 576 4.23 -20.67 -1.73
C LEU A 576 4.18 -21.30 -0.35
N THR A 577 5.35 -21.54 0.26
CA THR A 577 5.48 -22.12 1.60
C THR A 577 6.33 -21.19 2.48
N LYS A 578 5.84 -20.85 3.68
CA LYS A 578 6.61 -20.20 4.74
C LYS A 578 6.90 -21.22 5.82
N THR A 579 8.16 -21.50 6.07
CA THR A 579 8.64 -22.39 7.15
C THR A 579 9.22 -21.59 8.29
N ASN A 580 9.35 -22.23 9.46
CA ASN A 580 9.79 -21.61 10.71
C ASN A 580 8.90 -20.44 11.14
N ASN A 581 7.59 -20.57 10.87
CA ASN A 581 6.59 -19.64 11.40
C ASN A 581 6.45 -19.87 12.90
N LEU A 582 6.26 -18.78 13.66
CA LEU A 582 6.05 -18.89 15.10
C LEU A 582 4.65 -19.44 15.41
N MET A 583 4.58 -20.34 16.39
CA MET A 583 3.37 -20.99 16.85
C MET A 583 3.21 -20.77 18.36
N ALA A 584 2.01 -20.98 18.91
CA ALA A 584 1.81 -20.99 20.35
C ALA A 584 2.62 -22.13 21.00
N ASP A 585 3.16 -21.89 22.22
CA ASP A 585 3.85 -22.92 22.98
C ASP A 585 2.87 -24.05 23.35
N PRO A 586 3.13 -25.32 22.96
CA PRO A 586 2.26 -26.44 23.29
C PRO A 586 2.17 -26.72 24.81
N GLU A 587 3.10 -26.20 25.61
CA GLU A 587 3.07 -26.30 27.08
C GLU A 587 2.14 -25.24 27.70
N GLY A 588 1.46 -24.41 26.89
CA GLY A 588 0.49 -23.42 27.35
C GLY A 588 1.10 -22.17 27.99
N SER A 589 2.38 -21.89 27.76
CA SER A 589 2.99 -20.63 28.16
C SER A 589 2.54 -19.47 27.24
N PHE A 590 2.76 -18.22 27.68
CA PHE A 590 2.52 -17.04 26.86
C PHE A 590 3.60 -16.81 25.79
N PHE A 591 4.58 -17.70 25.67
CA PHE A 591 5.64 -17.64 24.67
C PHE A 591 5.21 -18.29 23.36
N SER A 592 5.97 -17.99 22.31
CA SER A 592 5.90 -18.70 21.03
C SER A 592 7.03 -19.74 20.93
N VAL A 593 6.86 -20.68 20.02
CA VAL A 593 7.88 -21.65 19.60
C VAL A 593 8.06 -21.64 18.10
N GLU A 594 9.24 -22.02 17.62
CA GLU A 594 9.58 -22.13 16.21
C GLU A 594 9.04 -23.44 15.57
N GLY A 595 9.05 -23.50 14.26
CA GLY A 595 8.84 -24.73 13.48
C GLY A 595 7.50 -24.84 12.78
N GLY A 596 6.65 -23.81 12.88
CA GLY A 596 5.40 -23.74 12.12
C GLY A 596 5.60 -23.65 10.62
N GLU A 597 4.61 -24.09 9.84
CA GLU A 597 4.57 -23.99 8.40
C GLU A 597 3.21 -23.50 7.92
N ILE A 598 3.22 -22.51 7.02
CA ILE A 598 2.04 -22.03 6.28
C ILE A 598 2.30 -22.26 4.81
N ARG A 599 1.33 -22.87 4.11
CA ARG A 599 1.36 -23.05 2.67
C ARG A 599 0.20 -22.31 2.02
N ALA A 600 0.47 -21.54 0.95
CA ALA A 600 -0.54 -20.91 0.12
C ALA A 600 -0.38 -21.38 -1.33
N ARG A 601 -1.48 -21.83 -1.95
CA ARG A 601 -1.58 -22.20 -3.36
C ARG A 601 -2.57 -21.26 -4.01
N GLY A 602 -2.27 -20.79 -5.21
CA GLY A 602 -3.12 -19.80 -5.85
C GLY A 602 -3.13 -19.84 -7.36
N VAL A 603 -4.20 -19.25 -7.91
CA VAL A 603 -4.33 -18.91 -9.32
C VAL A 603 -4.62 -17.42 -9.41
N GLU A 604 -3.91 -16.72 -10.25
CA GLU A 604 -4.05 -15.29 -10.46
C GLU A 604 -4.17 -14.99 -11.95
N ILE A 605 -5.10 -14.10 -12.30
CA ILE A 605 -5.26 -13.57 -13.65
C ILE A 605 -5.39 -12.06 -13.54
N GLU A 606 -4.68 -11.33 -14.39
CA GLU A 606 -4.76 -9.88 -14.53
C GLU A 606 -4.82 -9.50 -16.01
N ALA A 607 -5.64 -8.54 -16.34
CA ALA A 607 -5.68 -7.93 -17.65
C ALA A 607 -5.75 -6.41 -17.51
N LYS A 608 -4.82 -5.71 -18.13
CA LYS A 608 -4.83 -4.25 -18.28
C LYS A 608 -4.73 -3.95 -19.76
N ALA A 609 -5.69 -3.22 -20.31
CA ALA A 609 -5.78 -2.98 -21.72
C ALA A 609 -6.37 -1.61 -22.04
N ALA A 610 -5.64 -0.79 -22.79
CA ALA A 610 -6.24 0.29 -23.55
C ALA A 610 -6.64 -0.29 -24.92
N LEU A 611 -7.88 -0.79 -25.01
CA LEU A 611 -8.40 -1.51 -26.18
C LEU A 611 -8.54 -0.61 -27.40
N SER A 612 -8.75 0.67 -27.17
CA SER A 612 -8.75 1.75 -28.16
C SER A 612 -8.43 3.07 -27.45
N ALA A 613 -8.29 4.15 -28.18
CA ALA A 613 -8.20 5.49 -27.59
C ALA A 613 -9.38 5.80 -26.66
N SER A 614 -10.55 5.19 -26.91
CA SER A 614 -11.78 5.42 -26.15
C SER A 614 -12.00 4.46 -24.97
N VAL A 615 -11.38 3.28 -24.96
CA VAL A 615 -11.78 2.19 -24.04
C VAL A 615 -10.60 1.67 -23.27
N ASN A 616 -10.64 1.80 -21.94
CA ASN A 616 -9.75 1.12 -21.01
C ASN A 616 -10.48 0.02 -20.24
N VAL A 617 -9.78 -1.07 -19.97
CA VAL A 617 -10.28 -2.18 -19.14
C VAL A 617 -9.18 -2.65 -18.19
N VAL A 618 -9.54 -2.79 -16.91
CA VAL A 618 -8.72 -3.44 -15.88
C VAL A 618 -9.53 -4.56 -15.27
N GLY A 619 -9.00 -5.77 -15.28
CA GLY A 619 -9.68 -6.93 -14.70
C GLY A 619 -8.72 -7.82 -13.94
N SER A 620 -9.17 -8.37 -12.81
CA SER A 620 -8.38 -9.32 -12.04
C SER A 620 -9.24 -10.43 -11.43
N TYR A 621 -8.62 -11.59 -11.27
CA TYR A 621 -9.18 -12.70 -10.49
C TYR A 621 -8.08 -13.37 -9.70
N THR A 622 -8.39 -13.74 -8.46
CA THR A 622 -7.51 -14.46 -7.56
C THR A 622 -8.25 -15.59 -6.87
N TYR A 623 -7.66 -16.76 -6.89
CA TYR A 623 -7.98 -17.88 -6.00
C TYR A 623 -6.79 -18.12 -5.07
N THR A 624 -7.02 -18.19 -3.76
CA THR A 624 -5.99 -18.46 -2.74
C THR A 624 -6.47 -19.54 -1.78
N ASP A 625 -5.73 -20.62 -1.66
CA ASP A 625 -5.93 -21.69 -0.68
C ASP A 625 -4.73 -21.72 0.26
N ALA A 626 -4.89 -21.08 1.43
CA ALA A 626 -3.85 -20.98 2.46
C ALA A 626 -4.21 -21.82 3.67
N GLU A 627 -3.21 -22.50 4.26
CA GLU A 627 -3.37 -23.47 5.35
C GLU A 627 -2.16 -23.46 6.28
N TYR A 628 -2.38 -23.54 7.59
CA TYR A 628 -1.36 -23.93 8.56
C TYR A 628 -1.09 -25.42 8.42
N THR A 629 -0.04 -25.81 7.67
CA THR A 629 0.31 -27.23 7.44
C THR A 629 1.05 -27.83 8.63
N THR A 630 1.76 -27.00 9.40
CA THR A 630 2.34 -27.35 10.69
C THR A 630 2.08 -26.26 11.69
N ASP A 631 1.34 -26.57 12.75
CA ASP A 631 1.03 -25.67 13.85
C ASP A 631 0.60 -26.50 15.07
N THR A 632 0.90 -26.04 16.27
CA THR A 632 0.54 -26.69 17.52
C THR A 632 -0.95 -26.61 17.86
N THR A 633 -1.63 -25.55 17.39
CA THR A 633 -3.01 -25.23 17.72
C THR A 633 -3.91 -25.18 16.50
N TYR A 634 -3.42 -24.64 15.36
CA TYR A 634 -4.24 -24.25 14.22
C TYR A 634 -3.97 -25.09 12.96
N LYS A 635 -3.30 -26.24 13.09
CA LYS A 635 -3.03 -27.13 11.93
C LYS A 635 -4.30 -27.47 11.17
N GLY A 636 -4.28 -27.27 9.85
CA GLY A 636 -5.41 -27.49 8.94
C GLY A 636 -6.33 -26.28 8.79
N ASN A 637 -6.16 -25.24 9.61
CA ASN A 637 -6.95 -24.01 9.51
C ASN A 637 -6.39 -23.06 8.44
N THR A 638 -7.27 -22.22 7.93
CA THR A 638 -6.89 -21.10 7.04
C THR A 638 -6.47 -19.90 7.87
N PRO A 639 -5.39 -19.18 7.55
CA PRO A 639 -5.06 -17.91 8.19
C PRO A 639 -6.21 -16.90 8.10
N ALA A 640 -6.38 -16.10 9.17
CA ALA A 640 -7.40 -15.06 9.21
C ALA A 640 -7.19 -14.01 8.09
N GLN A 641 -8.25 -13.31 7.70
CA GLN A 641 -8.24 -12.24 6.68
C GLN A 641 -7.86 -12.68 5.25
N VAL A 642 -7.79 -13.98 4.97
CA VAL A 642 -7.46 -14.52 3.65
C VAL A 642 -8.72 -15.02 2.93
N PRO A 643 -9.31 -14.24 2.00
CA PRO A 643 -10.43 -14.70 1.20
C PRO A 643 -9.98 -15.70 0.14
N LYS A 644 -10.78 -16.78 -0.08
CA LYS A 644 -10.46 -17.76 -1.12
C LYS A 644 -10.58 -17.22 -2.54
N HIS A 645 -11.52 -16.31 -2.77
CA HIS A 645 -11.79 -15.73 -4.09
C HIS A 645 -11.85 -14.23 -4.01
N MET A 646 -11.17 -13.56 -4.92
CA MET A 646 -11.29 -12.12 -5.17
C MET A 646 -11.42 -11.90 -6.67
N ALA A 647 -12.23 -10.93 -7.08
CA ALA A 647 -12.36 -10.54 -8.47
C ALA A 647 -12.62 -9.05 -8.60
N SER A 648 -12.07 -8.43 -9.62
CA SER A 648 -12.37 -7.04 -9.94
C SER A 648 -12.46 -6.83 -11.45
N LEU A 649 -13.29 -5.87 -11.84
CA LEU A 649 -13.40 -5.45 -13.22
C LEU A 649 -13.71 -3.96 -13.23
N TRP A 650 -12.94 -3.18 -13.99
CA TRP A 650 -13.16 -1.78 -14.30
C TRP A 650 -13.19 -1.60 -15.80
N ALA A 651 -14.06 -0.74 -16.29
CA ALA A 651 -14.05 -0.27 -17.65
C ALA A 651 -14.44 1.20 -17.71
N ASP A 652 -13.77 1.95 -18.58
CA ASP A 652 -14.15 3.32 -18.89
C ASP A 652 -14.21 3.57 -20.40
N TYR A 653 -15.04 4.53 -20.79
CA TYR A 653 -15.23 4.96 -22.16
C TYR A 653 -15.14 6.48 -22.28
N THR A 654 -14.23 6.96 -23.13
CA THR A 654 -14.05 8.37 -23.45
C THR A 654 -14.64 8.68 -24.83
N PHE A 655 -15.55 9.64 -24.88
CA PHE A 655 -16.14 10.15 -26.12
C PHE A 655 -15.20 11.19 -26.74
N PHE A 656 -14.69 10.93 -27.93
CA PHE A 656 -13.83 11.89 -28.67
C PHE A 656 -14.61 12.72 -29.69
N ASP A 657 -15.78 12.25 -30.14
CA ASP A 657 -16.59 12.87 -31.15
C ASP A 657 -18.00 13.23 -30.67
N GLY A 658 -18.68 14.09 -31.48
CA GLY A 658 -20.07 14.46 -31.24
C GLY A 658 -20.28 15.39 -30.04
N PRO A 659 -21.54 15.51 -29.55
CA PRO A 659 -21.90 16.45 -28.49
C PRO A 659 -21.31 16.05 -27.12
N LEU A 660 -20.97 14.80 -26.91
CA LEU A 660 -20.39 14.26 -25.67
C LEU A 660 -18.86 14.21 -25.68
N SER A 661 -18.20 14.72 -26.73
CA SER A 661 -16.74 14.69 -26.81
C SER A 661 -16.08 15.33 -25.58
N GLY A 662 -15.06 14.67 -25.02
CA GLY A 662 -14.41 15.03 -23.77
C GLY A 662 -15.03 14.39 -22.53
N LEU A 663 -16.22 13.75 -22.63
CA LEU A 663 -16.82 13.02 -21.53
C LEU A 663 -16.20 11.62 -21.42
N THR A 664 -15.78 11.24 -20.20
CA THR A 664 -15.42 9.87 -19.85
C THR A 664 -16.42 9.35 -18.83
N LEU A 665 -16.95 8.15 -19.08
CA LEU A 665 -17.78 7.40 -18.15
C LEU A 665 -17.04 6.13 -17.76
N GLY A 666 -16.91 5.86 -16.47
CA GLY A 666 -16.26 4.66 -15.95
C GLY A 666 -17.09 3.98 -14.87
N THR A 667 -16.98 2.67 -14.79
CA THR A 667 -17.58 1.89 -13.70
C THR A 667 -16.77 0.63 -13.47
N GLY A 668 -16.77 0.17 -12.22
CA GLY A 668 -16.12 -1.07 -11.86
C GLY A 668 -16.75 -1.74 -10.66
N GLY A 669 -16.49 -3.04 -10.54
CA GLY A 669 -16.94 -3.86 -9.42
C GLY A 669 -15.79 -4.63 -8.80
N ARG A 670 -15.80 -4.75 -7.47
CA ARG A 670 -14.81 -5.50 -6.69
C ARG A 670 -15.54 -6.47 -5.78
N TYR A 671 -15.28 -7.77 -5.99
CA TYR A 671 -15.79 -8.86 -5.17
C TYR A 671 -14.68 -9.40 -4.26
N THR A 672 -14.99 -9.54 -2.98
CA THR A 672 -14.16 -10.22 -1.99
C THR A 672 -14.97 -11.35 -1.39
N GLY A 673 -14.46 -12.57 -1.49
CA GLY A 673 -15.06 -13.77 -0.91
C GLY A 673 -15.02 -13.76 0.62
N SER A 674 -15.73 -14.67 1.25
CA SER A 674 -15.67 -14.83 2.70
C SER A 674 -14.27 -15.23 3.16
N SER A 675 -13.88 -14.74 4.34
CA SER A 675 -12.65 -15.13 5.04
C SER A 675 -12.92 -15.55 6.46
N TYR A 676 -12.00 -16.28 7.08
CA TYR A 676 -12.09 -16.52 8.51
C TYR A 676 -11.67 -15.27 9.29
N GLY A 677 -12.34 -15.03 10.42
CA GLY A 677 -12.12 -13.85 11.25
C GLY A 677 -11.07 -14.06 12.34
N ASP A 678 -10.63 -15.32 12.56
CA ASP A 678 -9.59 -15.66 13.53
C ASP A 678 -8.78 -16.88 13.07
N PRO A 679 -7.58 -17.13 13.63
CA PRO A 679 -6.77 -18.31 13.31
C PRO A 679 -7.42 -19.64 13.71
N ALA A 680 -8.34 -19.63 14.69
CA ALA A 680 -9.08 -20.83 15.13
C ALA A 680 -10.17 -21.23 14.12
N ASN A 681 -10.46 -20.39 13.13
CA ASN A 681 -11.55 -20.55 12.18
C ASN A 681 -12.94 -20.65 12.84
N SER A 682 -13.10 -20.00 13.99
CA SER A 682 -14.32 -20.09 14.81
C SER A 682 -15.52 -19.36 14.20
N PHE A 683 -15.27 -18.34 13.37
CA PHE A 683 -16.30 -17.59 12.66
C PHE A 683 -15.82 -17.08 11.29
N LYS A 684 -16.75 -16.68 10.44
CA LYS A 684 -16.47 -16.15 9.10
C LYS A 684 -16.99 -14.74 8.94
N VAL A 685 -16.17 -13.92 8.30
CA VAL A 685 -16.59 -12.65 7.70
C VAL A 685 -17.26 -12.95 6.36
N GLY A 686 -18.43 -12.38 6.12
CA GLY A 686 -19.21 -12.60 4.89
C GLY A 686 -18.54 -11.99 3.66
N SER A 687 -18.85 -12.55 2.49
CA SER A 687 -18.42 -11.97 1.21
C SER A 687 -19.17 -10.67 0.90
N TYR A 688 -18.53 -9.80 0.12
CA TYR A 688 -19.13 -8.54 -0.31
C TYR A 688 -18.73 -8.18 -1.75
N THR A 689 -19.55 -7.34 -2.37
CA THR A 689 -19.26 -6.70 -3.65
C THR A 689 -19.50 -5.20 -3.50
N VAL A 690 -18.57 -4.39 -3.95
CA VAL A 690 -18.71 -2.94 -4.05
C VAL A 690 -18.58 -2.52 -5.49
N VAL A 691 -19.31 -1.47 -5.87
CA VAL A 691 -19.32 -0.93 -7.23
C VAL A 691 -18.88 0.52 -7.17
N ASP A 692 -17.99 0.90 -8.07
CA ASP A 692 -17.44 2.24 -8.18
C ASP A 692 -17.87 2.88 -9.51
N ALA A 693 -17.93 4.21 -9.58
CA ALA A 693 -18.31 4.93 -10.79
C ALA A 693 -17.50 6.22 -10.96
N LEU A 694 -17.29 6.61 -12.21
CA LEU A 694 -16.59 7.82 -12.63
C LEU A 694 -17.38 8.56 -13.70
N VAL A 695 -17.49 9.88 -13.56
CA VAL A 695 -17.84 10.80 -14.63
C VAL A 695 -16.76 11.86 -14.69
N ARG A 696 -16.03 11.98 -15.81
CA ARG A 696 -14.97 12.97 -16.03
C ARG A 696 -15.25 13.73 -17.31
N TYR A 697 -14.98 15.02 -17.31
CA TYR A 697 -15.11 15.87 -18.48
C TYR A 697 -13.81 16.64 -18.72
N ASP A 698 -13.23 16.48 -19.90
CA ASP A 698 -12.06 17.21 -20.38
C ASP A 698 -12.48 18.65 -20.78
N LEU A 699 -11.72 19.63 -20.30
CA LEU A 699 -12.02 21.04 -20.52
C LEU A 699 -11.33 21.64 -21.78
N ALA A 700 -10.72 20.82 -22.62
CA ALA A 700 -10.06 21.29 -23.86
C ALA A 700 -11.03 22.06 -24.77
N ARG A 701 -12.31 21.64 -24.82
CA ARG A 701 -13.35 22.33 -25.61
C ARG A 701 -13.67 23.77 -25.13
N VAL A 702 -13.36 24.09 -23.89
CA VAL A 702 -13.51 25.44 -23.34
C VAL A 702 -12.18 26.19 -23.28
N GLY A 703 -11.17 25.70 -24.02
CA GLY A 703 -9.87 26.35 -24.15
C GLY A 703 -8.86 26.01 -23.05
N MET A 704 -9.16 25.02 -22.20
CA MET A 704 -8.33 24.60 -21.06
C MET A 704 -7.78 23.19 -21.29
N ALA A 705 -6.93 23.03 -22.31
CA ALA A 705 -6.35 21.75 -22.70
C ALA A 705 -5.59 21.09 -21.53
N GLY A 706 -5.76 19.78 -21.34
CA GLY A 706 -5.16 19.02 -20.25
C GLY A 706 -5.84 19.21 -18.89
N SER A 707 -6.82 20.12 -18.78
CA SER A 707 -7.61 20.32 -17.57
C SER A 707 -8.88 19.48 -17.61
N ASN A 708 -9.38 19.06 -16.44
CA ASN A 708 -10.60 18.26 -16.34
C ASN A 708 -11.33 18.50 -15.03
N VAL A 709 -12.61 18.14 -15.03
CA VAL A 709 -13.42 18.00 -13.83
C VAL A 709 -13.98 16.59 -13.75
N ALA A 710 -14.05 16.01 -12.56
CA ALA A 710 -14.55 14.66 -12.42
C ALA A 710 -15.35 14.48 -11.13
N LEU A 711 -16.26 13.52 -11.16
CA LEU A 711 -16.99 13.02 -10.00
C LEU A 711 -16.69 11.51 -9.88
N HIS A 712 -16.09 11.14 -8.78
CA HIS A 712 -15.79 9.76 -8.42
C HIS A 712 -16.75 9.31 -7.33
N VAL A 713 -17.29 8.11 -7.44
CA VAL A 713 -18.15 7.50 -6.44
C VAL A 713 -17.62 6.12 -6.12
N ASN A 714 -17.04 5.94 -4.95
CA ASN A 714 -16.65 4.63 -4.44
C ASN A 714 -17.78 4.07 -3.60
N ASN A 715 -18.04 2.75 -3.70
CA ASN A 715 -19.18 2.08 -3.07
C ASN A 715 -20.51 2.76 -3.45
N LEU A 716 -20.82 2.83 -4.74
CA LEU A 716 -21.97 3.53 -5.34
C LEU A 716 -23.31 3.22 -4.64
N PHE A 717 -23.52 1.95 -4.26
CA PHE A 717 -24.77 1.47 -3.67
C PHE A 717 -24.80 1.56 -2.14
N ASP A 718 -23.79 2.18 -1.52
CA ASP A 718 -23.67 2.34 -0.07
C ASP A 718 -23.77 1.00 0.68
N ARG A 719 -23.07 -0.02 0.17
CA ARG A 719 -23.05 -1.33 0.77
C ARG A 719 -22.37 -1.29 2.13
N GLU A 720 -23.09 -1.62 3.19
CA GLU A 720 -22.50 -1.89 4.51
C GLU A 720 -21.92 -3.30 4.55
N TYR A 721 -20.65 -3.41 4.96
CA TYR A 721 -19.96 -4.71 5.05
C TYR A 721 -18.83 -4.65 6.06
N VAL A 722 -18.55 -5.80 6.69
CA VAL A 722 -17.31 -6.00 7.45
C VAL A 722 -16.21 -6.37 6.46
N ALA A 723 -15.17 -5.56 6.39
CA ALA A 723 -14.07 -5.77 5.44
C ALA A 723 -13.20 -6.97 5.86
N SER A 724 -12.89 -7.08 7.15
CA SER A 724 -12.08 -8.16 7.71
C SER A 724 -12.18 -8.22 9.22
N CYS A 725 -11.73 -9.34 9.80
CA CYS A 725 -11.41 -9.48 11.23
C CYS A 725 -10.10 -10.26 11.35
N PHE A 726 -9.28 -9.90 12.33
CA PHE A 726 -8.06 -10.66 12.64
C PHE A 726 -8.18 -11.51 13.92
N ASN A 727 -9.23 -11.25 14.72
CA ASN A 727 -9.56 -11.97 15.94
C ASN A 727 -11.02 -11.67 16.32
N THR A 728 -11.55 -12.33 17.38
CA THR A 728 -12.90 -12.13 17.92
C THR A 728 -13.16 -10.69 18.36
N TYR A 729 -12.14 -9.99 18.83
CA TYR A 729 -12.21 -8.61 19.30
C TYR A 729 -11.74 -7.57 18.25
N GLY A 730 -11.32 -8.01 17.07
CA GLY A 730 -10.65 -7.14 16.08
C GLY A 730 -11.27 -7.22 14.70
N CYS A 731 -12.43 -6.59 14.48
CA CYS A 731 -13.12 -6.47 13.22
C CYS A 731 -13.16 -5.03 12.73
N PHE A 732 -13.26 -4.85 11.40
CA PHE A 732 -13.25 -3.55 10.74
C PHE A 732 -14.42 -3.42 9.76
N TRP A 733 -15.17 -2.33 9.87
CA TRP A 733 -16.13 -1.95 8.86
C TRP A 733 -15.42 -1.52 7.56
N GLY A 734 -15.99 -1.89 6.43
CA GLY A 734 -15.57 -1.39 5.12
C GLY A 734 -15.96 0.08 4.92
N ALA A 735 -15.39 0.69 3.90
CA ALA A 735 -15.70 2.09 3.57
C ALA A 735 -17.16 2.24 3.10
N GLU A 736 -17.85 3.22 3.67
CA GLU A 736 -19.16 3.71 3.20
C GLU A 736 -19.02 4.35 1.81
N ARG A 737 -20.15 4.77 1.23
CA ARG A 737 -20.12 5.48 -0.04
C ARG A 737 -19.36 6.78 0.06
N GLN A 738 -18.33 6.91 -0.77
CA GLN A 738 -17.54 8.13 -0.88
C GLN A 738 -17.80 8.79 -2.23
N VAL A 739 -18.21 10.06 -2.19
CA VAL A 739 -18.41 10.90 -3.37
C VAL A 739 -17.33 11.98 -3.36
N VAL A 740 -16.48 12.03 -4.38
CA VAL A 740 -15.38 12.97 -4.49
C VAL A 740 -15.46 13.71 -5.82
N ALA A 741 -15.63 15.01 -5.76
CA ALA A 741 -15.48 15.90 -6.91
C ALA A 741 -14.02 16.36 -7.00
N THR A 742 -13.44 16.30 -8.21
CA THR A 742 -12.08 16.79 -8.50
C THR A 742 -12.11 17.80 -9.61
N ALA A 743 -11.23 18.82 -9.51
CA ALA A 743 -10.93 19.74 -10.61
C ALA A 743 -9.42 19.82 -10.75
N THR A 744 -8.92 19.46 -11.91
CA THR A 744 -7.48 19.48 -12.23
C THR A 744 -7.27 20.50 -13.33
N PHE A 745 -6.40 21.46 -13.10
CA PHE A 745 -6.06 22.52 -14.05
C PHE A 745 -4.61 22.41 -14.46
N ARG A 746 -4.35 22.41 -15.76
CA ARG A 746 -3.03 22.49 -16.37
C ARG A 746 -2.91 23.77 -17.19
N PHE A 747 -1.76 24.47 -17.11
CA PHE A 747 -1.57 25.78 -17.77
C PHE A 747 -0.11 26.03 -18.12
#